data_3d8258223e0f01f0ee2abc7c55b73b3e
#
_entry.id   3d8258223e0f01f0ee2abc7c55b73b3e
#
_cell.length_a   1.000
_cell.length_b   1.000
_cell.length_c   1.000
_cell.angle_alpha   90.00
_cell.angle_beta   90.00
_cell.angle_gamma   90.00
#
_symmetry.space_group_name_H-M   'P 1'
#
loop_
_entity.id
_entity.type
_entity.pdbx_description
1 polymer ?
#
loop_
_entity_poly.entity_id
_entity_poly.type
_entity_poly.pdbx_seq_one_letter_code
_entity_poly.pdbx_strand_id
1 'polypeptide(L)'
;MILQKLTPNEDLQCYFYEPSAVAALSQASPSGFTVSGSWREQSDWAVVEWNRDNVFEHPVLRNLPDPDLSGLQLSYEETRINCIPLDSNLYPTVPWPYLRVWADPGTGEQVYKIPLQPHATAVAGSYAAASATFELQGTPTGNDYVELAWDQEHYTYQLSGSDTLASAAAAVANSINTFSQTMQAAASGAKITLTLTSSTMGENGNRIGVYGNVFGAQTESWQPVSQLLSGGASPSQWQINLNFTSINGLNAAGATVPVPMNAVRKLRWTWAADLQPGDFVRSEFSVTVSNWTVTGVNRDYDVAGVGSWRVEDDDASLTYKGQWTLEVGNYSGGSISYATIPGASVSHSYQAPQSHTLYLGTQMAAACGQISIQIDQEPVQVVDLQLSGEDVLLRWELGILAAQVVHTVTVTHTGVVGAYFYFDFLEVAIPTENLPTFTPNTETTLATDWDTLHSQALAPERTAWLIDTLGFTGRCNHYAGALWFYELYNPGQVYATGTITFSGAAQFGKTTEISLGPTLFTHLNLIGDTPVSLALAFELLINEGSTGVWAQANKGVLTITARAMGSAGNGLTLVADTGGSTTLQVQTSGALAGGMDGDWLTDPTASPLINRAARDWSQSFYTALNGYGIIVTASFSTELGNGDTSVTAGIAQRYPNGSPCLVNTPALQTNFSPTSLAFWQQVYLDMANVMALAGVQPYLQFGEVQWWYFCPPMDPAAGNWTPIPNGGMPFYDAYTTSTFQSQYGRPMRVFTDPSNDPTPYPQESAFLPGLIGQFTAAIMAFVRQTQSNALFEVLYPPDTNNAPLTEVINLPATWIPANLNCFKTENFTYTGNRDLNLAQTSIDLPTKLGFKQGNSAHLVGISDYTTPWEKEIALAEGQKLGSVVLFALDQCCLIGYGLPLVARSGHSLFMGA
;
A
#
# COMPACT_ATOMS: atom_id res chain seq x y z
N MET A 1 26.22 -3.55 22.09
CA MET A 1 26.07 -4.44 20.91
C MET A 1 26.35 -3.56 19.70
N ILE A 2 27.27 -3.93 18.82
CA ILE A 2 27.50 -3.16 17.60
C ILE A 2 26.39 -3.56 16.64
N LEU A 3 25.43 -2.69 16.43
CA LEU A 3 24.37 -2.87 15.42
C LEU A 3 24.82 -2.23 14.12
N GLN A 4 24.64 -2.92 13.01
CA GLN A 4 24.88 -2.34 11.70
C GLN A 4 23.71 -1.46 11.30
N LYS A 5 23.98 -0.30 10.74
CA LYS A 5 22.94 0.53 10.15
C LYS A 5 22.36 -0.13 8.89
N LEU A 6 21.12 0.18 8.59
CA LEU A 6 20.40 -0.33 7.43
C LEU A 6 20.27 -1.85 7.44
N THR A 7 19.93 -2.44 8.58
CA THR A 7 19.62 -3.86 8.69
C THR A 7 18.16 -4.10 8.25
N PRO A 8 17.90 -4.89 7.21
CA PRO A 8 16.56 -4.95 6.62
C PRO A 8 15.43 -5.33 7.57
N ASN A 9 15.65 -6.32 8.45
CA ASN A 9 14.63 -6.77 9.38
C ASN A 9 14.47 -5.88 10.63
N GLU A 10 15.33 -4.87 10.80
CA GLU A 10 15.29 -3.98 11.96
C GLU A 10 14.94 -2.55 11.58
N ASP A 11 15.41 -2.09 10.41
CA ASP A 11 15.40 -0.67 10.06
C ASP A 11 14.49 -0.34 8.86
N LEU A 12 14.06 -1.35 8.08
CA LEU A 12 13.27 -1.10 6.88
C LEU A 12 11.77 -1.25 7.13
N GLN A 13 11.01 -0.43 6.46
CA GLN A 13 9.54 -0.46 6.43
C GLN A 13 9.01 -0.32 5.01
N CYS A 14 7.83 -0.86 4.76
CA CYS A 14 7.09 -0.73 3.54
C CYS A 14 5.65 -0.42 3.91
N TYR A 15 5.15 0.72 3.49
CA TYR A 15 3.74 1.04 3.70
C TYR A 15 2.90 0.09 2.87
N PHE A 16 1.95 -0.57 3.52
CA PHE A 16 1.11 -1.59 2.90
C PHE A 16 0.35 -1.04 1.69
N TYR A 17 0.05 0.24 1.71
CA TYR A 17 -0.62 0.96 0.64
C TYR A 17 0.02 2.32 0.42
N GLU A 18 0.83 2.45 -0.65
CA GLU A 18 1.37 3.73 -1.10
C GLU A 18 2.02 3.58 -2.50
N PRO A 19 1.75 4.48 -3.46
CA PRO A 19 0.62 5.43 -3.50
C PRO A 19 -0.68 4.75 -3.93
N SER A 20 -0.63 3.69 -4.75
CA SER A 20 -1.79 2.91 -5.21
C SER A 20 -1.53 1.42 -5.26
N ALA A 21 -0.28 0.98 -5.36
CA ALA A 21 0.10 -0.43 -5.27
C ALA A 21 -0.08 -0.95 -3.84
N VAL A 22 -0.61 -2.15 -3.72
CA VAL A 22 -0.57 -2.88 -2.45
C VAL A 22 0.73 -3.64 -2.37
N ALA A 23 1.58 -3.30 -1.40
CA ALA A 23 2.91 -3.89 -1.24
C ALA A 23 3.26 -4.08 0.24
N ALA A 24 4.04 -5.11 0.55
CA ALA A 24 4.55 -5.35 1.89
C ALA A 24 5.96 -5.95 1.85
N LEU A 25 6.71 -5.72 2.93
CA LEU A 25 7.93 -6.46 3.24
C LEU A 25 7.58 -7.85 3.74
N SER A 26 8.41 -8.82 3.39
CA SER A 26 8.35 -10.18 3.90
C SER A 26 9.74 -10.84 3.87
N GLN A 27 9.91 -11.94 4.59
CA GLN A 27 11.15 -12.72 4.65
C GLN A 27 12.39 -11.85 4.95
N ALA A 28 12.20 -10.86 5.81
CA ALA A 28 13.28 -9.95 6.17
C ALA A 28 14.28 -10.62 7.12
N SER A 29 15.56 -10.39 6.83
CA SER A 29 16.69 -10.89 7.60
C SER A 29 17.81 -9.86 7.55
N PRO A 30 18.88 -9.99 8.35
CA PRO A 30 20.03 -9.09 8.22
C PRO A 30 20.67 -9.07 6.83
N SER A 31 20.42 -10.11 6.00
CA SER A 31 21.05 -10.27 4.68
C SER A 31 20.12 -10.09 3.49
N GLY A 32 18.86 -9.69 3.71
CA GLY A 32 17.92 -9.45 2.60
C GLY A 32 16.45 -9.44 3.01
N PHE A 33 15.60 -9.23 2.02
CA PHE A 33 14.14 -9.16 2.17
C PHE A 33 13.44 -9.38 0.83
N THR A 34 12.14 -9.56 0.88
CA THR A 34 11.29 -9.55 -0.31
C THR A 34 10.24 -8.44 -0.18
N VAL A 35 10.02 -7.70 -1.26
CA VAL A 35 8.86 -6.82 -1.42
C VAL A 35 7.92 -7.48 -2.41
N SER A 36 6.67 -7.66 -2.04
CA SER A 36 5.69 -8.30 -2.92
C SER A 36 4.33 -7.64 -2.80
N GLY A 37 3.53 -7.81 -3.82
CA GLY A 37 2.20 -7.23 -3.85
C GLY A 37 1.53 -7.34 -5.21
N SER A 38 0.59 -6.43 -5.47
CA SER A 38 -0.18 -6.38 -6.72
C SER A 38 -0.12 -4.97 -7.32
N TRP A 39 0.27 -4.90 -8.59
CA TRP A 39 0.07 -3.73 -9.43
C TRP A 39 -1.39 -3.65 -9.85
N ARG A 40 -1.99 -2.49 -9.68
CA ARG A 40 -3.39 -2.21 -10.06
C ARG A 40 -3.49 -1.30 -11.27
N GLU A 41 -2.50 -0.44 -11.45
CA GLU A 41 -2.39 0.51 -12.56
C GLU A 41 -0.96 0.57 -13.10
N GLN A 42 -0.82 1.04 -14.34
CA GLN A 42 0.51 1.19 -14.96
C GLN A 42 1.40 2.22 -14.25
N SER A 43 0.80 3.18 -13.58
CA SER A 43 1.50 4.21 -12.82
C SER A 43 1.88 3.78 -11.41
N ASP A 44 1.57 2.56 -11.02
CA ASP A 44 1.82 2.04 -9.68
C ASP A 44 3.30 1.90 -9.35
N TRP A 45 3.60 2.10 -8.11
CA TRP A 45 4.92 1.91 -7.52
C TRP A 45 4.82 1.32 -6.12
N ALA A 46 5.86 0.61 -5.73
CA ALA A 46 6.06 0.13 -4.36
C ALA A 46 7.30 0.77 -3.78
N VAL A 47 7.31 1.03 -2.47
CA VAL A 47 8.43 1.66 -1.78
C VAL A 47 8.87 0.84 -0.58
N VAL A 48 10.18 0.83 -0.36
CA VAL A 48 10.78 0.45 0.93
C VAL A 48 11.55 1.63 1.45
N GLU A 49 11.39 1.90 2.72
CA GLU A 49 11.94 3.08 3.36
C GLU A 49 12.79 2.70 4.56
N TRP A 50 13.93 3.33 4.70
CA TRP A 50 14.62 3.54 5.96
C TRP A 50 14.32 4.96 6.43
N ASN A 51 13.78 5.07 7.63
CA ASN A 51 13.44 6.35 8.23
C ASN A 51 14.01 6.38 9.65
N ARG A 52 14.65 7.48 10.02
CA ARG A 52 15.18 7.68 11.39
C ARG A 52 14.06 7.83 12.41
N ASP A 53 12.89 8.21 11.98
CA ASP A 53 11.77 8.61 12.81
C ASP A 53 10.66 7.55 12.69
N ASN A 54 10.75 6.47 13.45
CA ASN A 54 9.78 5.40 13.45
C ASN A 54 9.01 5.37 14.78
N VAL A 55 7.71 5.66 14.74
CA VAL A 55 6.84 5.65 15.94
C VAL A 55 6.34 4.26 16.30
N PHE A 56 6.44 3.29 15.39
CA PHE A 56 5.89 1.95 15.57
C PHE A 56 6.81 1.04 16.38
N GLU A 57 7.98 1.53 16.78
CA GLU A 57 8.89 0.84 17.66
C GLU A 57 8.75 1.36 19.08
N HIS A 58 8.78 0.45 20.05
CA HIS A 58 8.75 0.85 21.46
C HIS A 58 9.96 1.75 21.78
N PRO A 59 9.75 2.92 22.41
CA PRO A 59 10.83 3.89 22.63
C PRO A 59 12.08 3.34 23.32
N VAL A 60 11.93 2.40 24.26
CA VAL A 60 13.05 1.75 24.99
C VAL A 60 13.83 0.78 24.11
N LEU A 61 13.19 0.22 23.07
CA LEU A 61 13.80 -0.76 22.17
C LEU A 61 14.25 -0.14 20.86
N ARG A 62 13.95 1.14 20.65
CA ARG A 62 14.36 1.84 19.44
C ARG A 62 15.84 2.15 19.48
N ASN A 63 16.52 1.82 18.40
CA ASN A 63 17.87 2.32 18.17
C ASN A 63 17.83 3.83 17.91
N LEU A 64 18.79 4.56 18.47
CA LEU A 64 18.98 5.98 18.18
C LEU A 64 19.92 6.11 16.98
N PRO A 65 19.42 6.19 15.75
CA PRO A 65 20.25 6.10 14.57
C PRO A 65 21.10 7.36 14.40
N ASP A 66 22.37 7.18 14.10
CA ASP A 66 23.25 8.25 13.68
C ASP A 66 22.87 8.67 12.23
N PRO A 67 22.58 9.96 11.98
CA PRO A 67 22.26 10.47 10.65
C PRO A 67 23.41 10.37 9.65
N ASP A 68 24.64 10.24 10.14
CA ASP A 68 25.82 10.16 9.31
C ASP A 68 26.00 8.77 8.71
N LEU A 69 25.60 8.62 7.47
CA LEU A 69 25.80 7.44 6.65
C LEU A 69 27.02 7.56 5.72
N SER A 70 27.77 8.68 5.77
CA SER A 70 28.83 8.99 4.81
C SER A 70 30.01 8.00 4.79
N GLY A 71 30.21 7.22 5.87
CA GLY A 71 31.26 6.21 5.96
C GLY A 71 30.83 4.82 5.48
N LEU A 72 29.57 4.64 5.07
CA LEU A 72 29.03 3.32 4.77
C LEU A 72 29.16 2.96 3.28
N GLN A 73 29.23 1.66 3.03
CA GLN A 73 29.11 1.06 1.73
C GLN A 73 27.98 0.01 1.80
N LEU A 74 26.97 0.17 0.96
CA LEU A 74 25.86 -0.75 0.85
C LEU A 74 25.98 -1.57 -0.43
N SER A 75 25.88 -2.88 -0.30
CA SER A 75 25.91 -3.81 -1.42
C SER A 75 24.79 -4.83 -1.29
N TYR A 76 24.10 -5.12 -2.38
CA TYR A 76 23.03 -6.12 -2.41
C TYR A 76 22.77 -6.64 -3.82
N GLU A 77 22.19 -7.83 -3.91
CA GLU A 77 21.68 -8.38 -5.16
C GLU A 77 20.15 -8.23 -5.23
N GLU A 78 19.65 -7.97 -6.41
CA GLU A 78 18.23 -7.73 -6.63
C GLU A 78 17.70 -8.54 -7.81
N THR A 79 16.58 -9.26 -7.61
CA THR A 79 15.83 -9.96 -8.65
C THR A 79 14.40 -9.41 -8.69
N ARG A 80 13.89 -9.07 -9.88
CA ARG A 80 12.58 -8.47 -10.11
C ARG A 80 11.68 -9.39 -10.91
N ILE A 81 10.40 -9.44 -10.55
CA ILE A 81 9.34 -10.15 -11.28
C ILE A 81 8.16 -9.18 -11.46
N ASN A 82 7.72 -8.99 -12.70
CA ASN A 82 6.64 -8.06 -13.07
C ASN A 82 6.90 -6.62 -12.62
N CYS A 83 8.15 -6.19 -12.70
CA CYS A 83 8.60 -4.83 -12.45
C CYS A 83 9.41 -4.35 -13.63
N ILE A 84 9.46 -3.05 -13.86
CA ILE A 84 10.36 -2.47 -14.87
C ILE A 84 11.80 -2.92 -14.58
N PRO A 85 12.54 -3.41 -15.59
CA PRO A 85 13.96 -3.77 -15.47
C PRO A 85 14.82 -2.58 -15.03
N LEU A 86 15.90 -2.86 -14.31
CA LEU A 86 16.78 -1.80 -13.79
C LEU A 86 17.45 -0.98 -14.89
N ASP A 87 17.71 -1.57 -16.03
CA ASP A 87 18.31 -0.94 -17.21
C ASP A 87 17.29 -0.36 -18.20
N SER A 88 16.02 -0.31 -17.84
CA SER A 88 14.99 0.32 -18.67
C SER A 88 15.28 1.79 -18.91
N ASN A 89 15.10 2.23 -20.14
CA ASN A 89 15.15 3.64 -20.54
C ASN A 89 13.78 4.32 -20.48
N LEU A 90 12.72 3.60 -20.12
CA LEU A 90 11.42 4.15 -19.84
C LEU A 90 11.29 4.55 -18.37
N TYR A 91 10.74 5.72 -18.15
CA TYR A 91 10.46 6.24 -16.83
C TYR A 91 8.94 6.39 -16.69
N PRO A 92 8.30 5.63 -15.79
CA PRO A 92 6.93 5.93 -15.43
C PRO A 92 6.86 7.31 -14.75
N THR A 93 5.66 7.80 -14.50
CA THR A 93 5.45 9.12 -13.87
C THR A 93 6.04 9.25 -12.46
N VAL A 94 6.51 8.17 -11.89
CA VAL A 94 7.08 8.07 -10.54
C VAL A 94 8.60 8.18 -10.53
N PRO A 95 9.24 8.52 -9.40
CA PRO A 95 10.69 8.65 -9.27
C PRO A 95 11.39 7.29 -9.23
N TRP A 96 11.39 6.60 -10.32
CA TRP A 96 12.10 5.37 -10.59
C TRP A 96 13.10 5.63 -11.75
N PRO A 97 14.31 5.06 -11.81
CA PRO A 97 14.92 4.03 -10.94
C PRO A 97 15.91 4.61 -9.92
N TYR A 98 15.45 5.39 -9.02
CA TYR A 98 16.32 6.12 -8.09
C TYR A 98 16.22 5.57 -6.67
N LEU A 99 17.35 5.55 -5.95
CA LEU A 99 17.34 5.67 -4.49
C LEU A 99 17.13 7.16 -4.16
N ARG A 100 16.01 7.49 -3.55
CA ARG A 100 15.74 8.85 -3.08
C ARG A 100 16.32 9.02 -1.68
N VAL A 101 16.97 10.14 -1.45
CA VAL A 101 17.59 10.50 -0.18
C VAL A 101 17.04 11.82 0.29
N TRP A 102 16.42 11.86 1.46
CA TRP A 102 16.11 13.09 2.16
C TRP A 102 17.24 13.38 3.13
N ALA A 103 17.85 14.53 3.01
CA ALA A 103 18.96 14.96 3.84
C ALA A 103 18.91 16.47 4.08
N ASP A 104 19.36 16.90 5.26
CA ASP A 104 19.47 18.32 5.60
C ASP A 104 20.94 18.76 5.58
N PRO A 105 21.36 19.51 4.53
CA PRO A 105 22.71 20.05 4.45
C PRO A 105 22.93 21.27 5.36
N GLY A 106 22.03 21.56 6.30
CA GLY A 106 22.05 22.75 7.16
C GLY A 106 21.26 23.95 6.60
N THR A 107 20.50 23.75 5.52
CA THR A 107 19.65 24.76 4.90
C THR A 107 18.18 24.34 4.81
N GLY A 108 17.81 23.30 5.50
CA GLY A 108 16.51 22.59 5.45
C GLY A 108 16.60 21.31 4.63
N GLU A 109 15.64 20.41 4.86
CA GLU A 109 15.58 19.12 4.21
C GLU A 109 15.44 19.26 2.68
N GLN A 110 16.22 18.49 1.95
CA GLN A 110 16.21 18.43 0.50
C GLN A 110 16.15 16.98 0.02
N VAL A 111 15.56 16.74 -1.15
CA VAL A 111 15.48 15.44 -1.78
C VAL A 111 16.50 15.30 -2.90
N TYR A 112 17.26 14.24 -2.85
CA TYR A 112 18.23 13.86 -3.86
C TYR A 112 17.83 12.52 -4.49
N LYS A 113 18.09 12.35 -5.79
CA LYS A 113 17.80 11.12 -6.54
C LYS A 113 19.10 10.50 -7.01
N ILE A 114 19.46 9.34 -6.47
CA ILE A 114 20.66 8.58 -6.88
C ILE A 114 20.21 7.56 -7.94
N PRO A 115 20.64 7.67 -9.20
CA PRO A 115 20.30 6.65 -10.20
C PRO A 115 21.01 5.34 -9.86
N LEU A 116 20.26 4.23 -9.81
CA LEU A 116 20.80 2.92 -9.41
C LEU A 116 21.58 2.23 -10.53
N GLN A 117 21.18 2.39 -11.79
CA GLN A 117 21.79 1.72 -12.92
C GLN A 117 23.33 1.91 -13.03
N PRO A 118 23.91 3.11 -12.83
CA PRO A 118 25.36 3.27 -12.87
C PRO A 118 26.13 2.53 -11.77
N HIS A 119 25.44 2.11 -10.72
CA HIS A 119 25.96 1.37 -9.58
C HIS A 119 25.68 -0.13 -9.65
N ALA A 120 25.08 -0.59 -10.76
CA ALA A 120 24.61 -1.96 -10.93
C ALA A 120 25.49 -2.75 -11.92
N THR A 121 25.67 -4.03 -11.63
CA THR A 121 26.34 -4.99 -12.50
C THR A 121 25.48 -6.24 -12.62
N ALA A 122 25.28 -6.74 -13.83
CA ALA A 122 24.54 -7.98 -14.05
C ALA A 122 25.24 -9.18 -13.41
N VAL A 123 24.50 -9.98 -12.64
CA VAL A 123 25.00 -11.18 -11.96
C VAL A 123 24.47 -12.44 -12.63
N ALA A 124 23.19 -12.48 -12.98
CA ALA A 124 22.57 -13.61 -13.62
C ALA A 124 21.67 -13.18 -14.79
N GLY A 125 21.47 -14.11 -15.71
CA GLY A 125 20.80 -13.84 -16.97
C GLY A 125 21.76 -13.24 -18.00
N SER A 126 21.35 -13.22 -19.24
CA SER A 126 22.08 -12.62 -20.35
C SER A 126 21.13 -11.75 -21.15
N TYR A 127 21.69 -10.71 -21.74
CA TYR A 127 20.94 -9.94 -22.73
C TYR A 127 20.54 -10.81 -23.91
N ALA A 128 19.29 -10.66 -24.34
CA ALA A 128 18.81 -11.21 -25.60
C ALA A 128 18.38 -10.08 -26.53
N ALA A 129 18.65 -10.22 -27.82
CA ALA A 129 18.21 -9.25 -28.81
C ALA A 129 16.73 -9.46 -29.14
N ALA A 130 15.98 -8.38 -29.21
CA ALA A 130 14.59 -8.41 -29.65
C ALA A 130 14.49 -8.65 -31.17
N SER A 131 13.41 -9.28 -31.61
CA SER A 131 13.18 -9.62 -33.00
C SER A 131 11.71 -9.55 -33.41
N ALA A 132 11.45 -9.42 -34.71
CA ALA A 132 10.10 -9.48 -35.28
C ALA A 132 10.12 -10.20 -36.61
N THR A 133 9.02 -10.85 -37.01
CA THR A 133 8.90 -11.52 -38.29
C THR A 133 7.73 -10.96 -39.09
N PHE A 134 8.02 -10.59 -40.34
CA PHE A 134 7.06 -10.08 -41.31
C PHE A 134 6.97 -11.02 -42.50
N GLU A 135 5.82 -11.25 -43.05
CA GLU A 135 5.60 -12.06 -44.25
C GLU A 135 4.97 -11.22 -45.33
N LEU A 136 5.63 -11.17 -46.49
CA LEU A 136 5.05 -10.52 -47.66
C LEU A 136 4.04 -11.46 -48.32
N GLN A 137 2.83 -10.98 -48.56
CA GLN A 137 1.71 -11.73 -49.13
C GLN A 137 1.11 -11.01 -50.33
N GLY A 138 0.30 -11.71 -51.09
CA GLY A 138 -0.36 -11.17 -52.28
C GLY A 138 0.27 -11.65 -53.59
N THR A 139 0.17 -10.83 -54.63
CA THR A 139 0.68 -11.12 -55.98
C THR A 139 1.64 -10.03 -56.41
N PRO A 140 2.95 -10.31 -56.60
CA PRO A 140 3.91 -9.30 -56.99
C PRO A 140 3.51 -8.58 -58.27
N THR A 141 3.45 -7.27 -58.25
CA THR A 141 3.11 -6.45 -59.41
C THR A 141 4.32 -5.59 -59.79
N GLY A 142 4.80 -5.72 -61.02
CA GLY A 142 5.96 -4.94 -61.47
C GLY A 142 5.71 -3.44 -61.34
N ASN A 143 6.73 -2.73 -60.85
CA ASN A 143 6.77 -1.31 -60.48
C ASN A 143 6.13 -0.94 -59.13
N ASP A 144 5.57 -1.87 -58.38
CA ASP A 144 5.19 -1.60 -57.00
C ASP A 144 6.47 -1.61 -56.12
N TYR A 145 6.36 -0.99 -54.99
CA TYR A 145 7.44 -0.93 -54.00
C TYR A 145 6.99 -1.60 -52.71
N VAL A 146 7.83 -2.42 -52.12
CA VAL A 146 7.66 -3.01 -50.81
C VAL A 146 8.74 -2.48 -49.86
N GLU A 147 8.34 -2.14 -48.63
CA GLU A 147 9.20 -1.49 -47.67
C GLU A 147 9.00 -2.06 -46.30
N LEU A 148 10.10 -2.18 -45.52
CA LEU A 148 10.08 -2.29 -44.08
C LEU A 148 10.77 -1.06 -43.47
N ALA A 149 10.19 -0.47 -42.47
CA ALA A 149 10.67 0.76 -41.85
C ALA A 149 10.54 0.74 -40.31
N TRP A 150 11.44 1.44 -39.64
CA TRP A 150 11.44 1.71 -38.19
C TRP A 150 12.21 2.99 -37.93
N ASP A 151 11.81 3.75 -36.93
CA ASP A 151 12.38 5.06 -36.60
C ASP A 151 12.55 5.94 -37.88
N GLN A 152 13.73 6.31 -38.25
CA GLN A 152 14.07 7.05 -39.48
C GLN A 152 14.73 6.15 -40.55
N GLU A 153 14.78 4.85 -40.36
CA GLU A 153 15.32 3.88 -41.30
C GLU A 153 14.22 3.31 -42.19
N HIS A 154 14.43 3.35 -43.52
CA HIS A 154 13.49 2.87 -44.52
C HIS A 154 14.22 2.00 -45.56
N TYR A 155 13.74 0.79 -45.77
CA TYR A 155 14.36 -0.19 -46.66
C TYR A 155 13.35 -0.62 -47.74
N THR A 156 13.40 0.07 -48.84
CA THR A 156 12.44 -0.03 -49.95
C THR A 156 13.06 -0.86 -51.09
N TYR A 157 12.26 -1.74 -51.71
CA TYR A 157 12.60 -2.46 -52.89
C TYR A 157 11.51 -2.31 -53.95
N GLN A 158 11.93 -1.96 -55.21
CA GLN A 158 11.01 -1.87 -56.35
C GLN A 158 10.87 -3.25 -56.99
N LEU A 159 9.65 -3.74 -57.11
CA LEU A 159 9.32 -5.01 -57.71
C LEU A 159 9.54 -4.94 -59.24
N SER A 160 10.09 -6.00 -59.80
CA SER A 160 10.15 -6.24 -61.23
C SER A 160 9.08 -7.24 -61.68
N GLY A 161 8.78 -7.32 -62.94
CA GLY A 161 7.76 -8.25 -63.45
C GLY A 161 8.12 -9.75 -63.33
N SER A 162 9.35 -10.07 -62.91
CA SER A 162 9.82 -11.44 -62.67
C SER A 162 9.95 -11.81 -61.20
N ASP A 163 9.66 -10.87 -60.27
CA ASP A 163 9.82 -11.14 -58.87
C ASP A 163 8.75 -12.09 -58.32
N THR A 164 9.19 -12.86 -57.36
CA THR A 164 8.34 -13.64 -56.46
C THR A 164 8.32 -12.95 -55.10
N LEU A 165 7.37 -13.27 -54.26
CA LEU A 165 7.34 -12.74 -52.86
C LEU A 165 8.67 -13.09 -52.13
N ALA A 166 9.24 -14.26 -52.40
CA ALA A 166 10.51 -14.67 -51.81
C ALA A 166 11.71 -13.86 -52.32
N SER A 167 11.80 -13.55 -53.65
CA SER A 167 12.87 -12.69 -54.16
C SER A 167 12.79 -11.28 -53.67
N ALA A 168 11.57 -10.72 -53.55
CA ALA A 168 11.32 -9.40 -52.98
C ALA A 168 11.71 -9.32 -51.49
N ALA A 169 11.30 -10.31 -50.70
CA ALA A 169 11.68 -10.39 -49.29
C ALA A 169 13.20 -10.49 -49.13
N ALA A 170 13.87 -11.33 -49.94
CA ALA A 170 15.35 -11.45 -49.92
C ALA A 170 16.03 -10.12 -50.31
N ALA A 171 15.48 -9.36 -51.24
CA ALA A 171 16.04 -8.08 -51.67
C ALA A 171 15.92 -7.02 -50.54
N VAL A 172 14.77 -6.94 -49.86
CA VAL A 172 14.59 -6.08 -48.72
C VAL A 172 15.56 -6.47 -47.59
N ALA A 173 15.68 -7.77 -47.27
CA ALA A 173 16.59 -8.23 -46.22
C ALA A 173 18.08 -7.93 -46.56
N ASN A 174 18.47 -8.04 -47.81
CA ASN A 174 19.82 -7.69 -48.26
C ASN A 174 20.07 -6.18 -48.14
N SER A 175 19.08 -5.35 -48.44
CA SER A 175 19.17 -3.90 -48.25
C SER A 175 19.37 -3.55 -46.78
N ILE A 176 18.57 -4.13 -45.86
CA ILE A 176 18.71 -3.99 -44.41
C ILE A 176 20.12 -4.39 -43.97
N ASN A 177 20.58 -5.58 -44.30
CA ASN A 177 21.91 -6.07 -43.91
C ASN A 177 23.08 -5.25 -44.47
N THR A 178 22.85 -4.52 -45.54
CA THR A 178 23.90 -3.68 -46.18
C THR A 178 23.97 -2.31 -45.49
N PHE A 179 22.85 -1.72 -45.11
CA PHE A 179 22.78 -0.30 -44.78
C PHE A 179 22.33 -0.02 -43.33
N SER A 180 21.61 -0.94 -42.68
CA SER A 180 21.18 -0.74 -41.29
C SER A 180 22.34 -0.87 -40.29
N GLN A 181 22.36 -0.02 -39.32
CA GLN A 181 23.27 -0.09 -38.19
C GLN A 181 22.57 -0.70 -36.94
N THR A 182 21.24 -0.74 -36.98
CA THR A 182 20.43 -1.10 -35.81
C THR A 182 19.88 -2.53 -35.89
N MET A 183 19.59 -3.02 -37.09
CA MET A 183 18.99 -4.35 -37.30
C MET A 183 19.71 -5.20 -38.31
N GLN A 184 19.53 -6.51 -38.15
CA GLN A 184 19.88 -7.54 -39.13
C GLN A 184 18.62 -8.23 -39.63
N ALA A 185 18.60 -8.70 -40.87
CA ALA A 185 17.46 -9.34 -41.46
C ALA A 185 17.84 -10.75 -42.00
N ALA A 186 17.00 -11.76 -41.75
CA ALA A 186 17.10 -13.09 -42.29
C ALA A 186 15.84 -13.40 -43.11
N ALA A 187 16.00 -13.62 -44.42
CA ALA A 187 14.88 -14.00 -45.30
C ALA A 187 14.75 -15.52 -45.41
N SER A 188 13.50 -16.02 -45.30
CA SER A 188 13.14 -17.43 -45.52
C SER A 188 11.82 -17.53 -46.28
N GLY A 189 11.90 -17.75 -47.62
CA GLY A 189 10.74 -17.59 -48.48
C GLY A 189 10.28 -16.15 -48.49
N ALA A 190 8.99 -15.93 -48.33
CA ALA A 190 8.38 -14.59 -48.27
C ALA A 190 8.48 -13.93 -46.87
N LYS A 191 9.10 -14.62 -45.89
CA LYS A 191 9.27 -14.13 -44.53
C LYS A 191 10.60 -13.44 -44.32
N ILE A 192 10.59 -12.36 -43.55
CA ILE A 192 11.79 -11.66 -43.06
C ILE A 192 11.71 -11.64 -41.53
N THR A 193 12.75 -12.16 -40.90
CA THR A 193 12.95 -11.99 -39.47
C THR A 193 13.98 -10.89 -39.25
N LEU A 194 13.58 -9.83 -38.57
CA LEU A 194 14.44 -8.73 -38.15
C LEU A 194 14.92 -9.03 -36.74
N THR A 195 16.19 -8.74 -36.46
CA THR A 195 16.79 -8.91 -35.12
C THR A 195 17.69 -7.72 -34.85
N LEU A 196 17.63 -7.16 -33.67
CA LEU A 196 18.54 -6.09 -33.25
C LEU A 196 20.00 -6.57 -33.30
N THR A 197 20.88 -5.71 -33.79
CA THR A 197 22.33 -5.96 -33.82
C THR A 197 22.94 -5.91 -32.41
N SER A 198 22.38 -5.11 -31.52
CA SER A 198 22.80 -4.98 -30.14
C SER A 198 21.90 -5.79 -29.21
N SER A 199 22.43 -6.85 -28.62
CA SER A 199 21.75 -7.58 -27.55
C SER A 199 21.66 -6.79 -26.24
N THR A 200 22.56 -5.82 -26.02
CA THR A 200 22.59 -5.02 -24.77
C THR A 200 21.45 -4.03 -24.65
N MET A 201 20.60 -3.89 -25.65
CA MET A 201 19.34 -3.17 -25.49
C MET A 201 18.35 -3.91 -24.58
N GLY A 202 18.50 -5.24 -24.42
CA GLY A 202 17.65 -6.01 -23.54
C GLY A 202 16.16 -5.81 -23.83
N GLU A 203 15.38 -5.63 -22.77
CA GLU A 203 13.94 -5.39 -22.89
C GLU A 203 13.59 -4.04 -23.54
N ASN A 204 14.50 -3.06 -23.53
CA ASN A 204 14.28 -1.81 -24.24
C ASN A 204 14.08 -2.03 -25.75
N GLY A 205 14.69 -3.07 -26.28
CA GLY A 205 14.52 -3.47 -27.68
C GLY A 205 13.10 -3.93 -28.02
N ASN A 206 12.32 -4.42 -27.06
CA ASN A 206 10.94 -4.87 -27.30
C ASN A 206 9.98 -3.72 -27.65
N ARG A 207 10.39 -2.48 -27.44
CA ARG A 207 9.58 -1.29 -27.73
C ARG A 207 9.85 -0.68 -29.09
N ILE A 208 10.85 -1.18 -29.82
CA ILE A 208 11.13 -0.73 -31.18
C ILE A 208 10.05 -1.30 -32.09
N GLY A 209 9.38 -0.42 -32.80
CA GLY A 209 8.32 -0.78 -33.69
C GLY A 209 8.79 -0.81 -35.13
N VAL A 210 8.29 -1.80 -35.88
CA VAL A 210 8.53 -1.93 -37.30
C VAL A 210 7.20 -1.96 -38.04
N TYR A 211 7.12 -1.28 -39.16
CA TYR A 211 5.94 -1.31 -40.03
C TYR A 211 6.32 -1.58 -41.48
N GLY A 212 5.39 -2.20 -42.22
CA GLY A 212 5.55 -2.52 -43.64
C GLY A 212 4.63 -1.67 -44.51
N ASN A 213 5.19 -1.10 -45.55
CA ASN A 213 4.46 -0.36 -46.57
C ASN A 213 4.50 -1.05 -47.91
N VAL A 214 3.48 -0.79 -48.71
CA VAL A 214 3.45 -1.14 -50.12
C VAL A 214 2.92 0.06 -50.93
N PHE A 215 3.66 0.47 -51.95
CA PHE A 215 3.30 1.60 -52.81
C PHE A 215 3.09 1.11 -54.27
N GLY A 216 2.13 1.72 -54.96
CA GLY A 216 1.79 1.36 -56.34
C GLY A 216 0.40 0.77 -56.44
N ALA A 217 0.22 -0.34 -57.15
CA ALA A 217 -1.09 -1.01 -57.30
C ALA A 217 -1.59 -1.66 -55.98
N GLN A 218 -0.69 -1.87 -55.03
CA GLN A 218 -0.96 -2.40 -53.68
C GLN A 218 -1.66 -3.77 -53.72
N THR A 219 -1.21 -4.65 -54.54
CA THR A 219 -1.65 -6.04 -54.60
C THR A 219 -0.90 -6.95 -53.63
N GLU A 220 0.15 -6.42 -53.03
CA GLU A 220 0.90 -7.03 -51.94
C GLU A 220 0.56 -6.42 -50.60
N SER A 221 0.91 -7.11 -49.55
CA SER A 221 0.79 -6.60 -48.16
C SER A 221 1.78 -7.31 -47.24
N TRP A 222 2.22 -6.59 -46.20
CA TRP A 222 2.95 -7.20 -45.10
C TRP A 222 2.02 -7.74 -44.04
N GLN A 223 2.36 -8.91 -43.47
CA GLN A 223 1.67 -9.52 -42.36
C GLN A 223 2.65 -9.87 -41.21
N PRO A 224 2.51 -9.25 -40.02
CA PRO A 224 1.59 -8.15 -39.78
C PRO A 224 2.00 -6.87 -40.52
N VAL A 225 1.11 -5.87 -40.58
CA VAL A 225 1.42 -4.56 -41.18
C VAL A 225 2.38 -3.76 -40.27
N SER A 226 2.21 -3.90 -38.93
CA SER A 226 3.12 -3.35 -37.93
C SER A 226 3.18 -4.22 -36.70
N GLN A 227 4.31 -4.23 -36.03
CA GLN A 227 4.46 -4.85 -34.72
C GLN A 227 5.70 -4.29 -34.00
N LEU A 228 5.67 -4.35 -32.68
CA LEU A 228 6.86 -4.15 -31.86
C LEU A 228 7.77 -5.40 -31.96
N LEU A 229 9.08 -5.22 -31.81
CA LEU A 229 9.98 -6.34 -31.58
C LEU A 229 9.61 -7.04 -30.26
N SER A 230 10.05 -8.30 -30.15
CA SER A 230 9.79 -9.11 -28.96
C SER A 230 10.96 -10.06 -28.67
N GLY A 231 10.99 -10.64 -27.46
CA GLY A 231 12.03 -11.59 -27.06
C GLY A 231 13.35 -10.96 -26.64
N GLY A 232 13.44 -9.61 -26.62
CA GLY A 232 14.53 -8.92 -25.94
C GLY A 232 14.45 -9.19 -24.45
N ALA A 233 15.58 -9.48 -23.82
CA ALA A 233 15.64 -9.73 -22.39
C ALA A 233 16.81 -9.00 -21.75
N SER A 234 16.55 -8.39 -20.62
CA SER A 234 17.55 -7.83 -19.71
C SER A 234 18.00 -8.88 -18.69
N PRO A 235 19.17 -8.72 -18.07
CA PRO A 235 19.59 -9.57 -16.96
C PRO A 235 18.53 -9.63 -15.86
N SER A 236 18.28 -10.83 -15.33
CA SER A 236 17.25 -11.05 -14.30
C SER A 236 17.70 -10.68 -12.89
N GLN A 237 19.01 -10.59 -12.68
CA GLN A 237 19.59 -10.31 -11.37
C GLN A 237 20.73 -9.29 -11.48
N TRP A 238 20.73 -8.34 -10.59
CA TRP A 238 21.70 -7.26 -10.54
C TRP A 238 22.37 -7.18 -9.18
N GLN A 239 23.71 -6.99 -9.17
CA GLN A 239 24.49 -6.59 -8.00
C GLN A 239 24.54 -5.07 -8.00
N ILE A 240 24.10 -4.44 -6.91
CA ILE A 240 24.10 -2.98 -6.71
C ILE A 240 25.10 -2.65 -5.62
N ASN A 241 25.99 -1.68 -5.89
CA ASN A 241 27.03 -1.24 -4.96
C ASN A 241 26.98 0.27 -4.81
N LEU A 242 26.62 0.76 -3.62
CA LEU A 242 26.49 2.16 -3.29
C LEU A 242 27.60 2.55 -2.27
N ASN A 243 28.50 3.41 -2.69
CA ASN A 243 29.53 3.99 -1.82
C ASN A 243 29.08 5.37 -1.35
N PHE A 244 28.54 5.45 -0.15
CA PHE A 244 28.02 6.69 0.41
C PHE A 244 29.11 7.74 0.75
N THR A 245 30.38 7.35 0.77
CA THR A 245 31.50 8.31 0.95
C THR A 245 31.62 9.31 -0.21
N SER A 246 31.21 8.94 -1.42
CA SER A 246 31.43 9.75 -2.63
C SER A 246 30.28 9.67 -3.63
N ILE A 247 29.04 9.52 -3.14
CA ILE A 247 27.89 9.33 -4.01
C ILE A 247 27.32 10.67 -4.52
N ASN A 248 26.97 10.71 -5.80
CA ASN A 248 26.30 11.84 -6.42
C ASN A 248 24.83 11.48 -6.74
N GLY A 249 23.98 12.48 -6.70
CA GLY A 249 22.57 12.37 -7.04
C GLY A 249 22.06 13.62 -7.74
N LEU A 250 20.86 13.56 -8.28
CA LEU A 250 20.16 14.69 -8.89
C LEU A 250 19.43 15.47 -7.79
N ASN A 251 19.64 16.78 -7.72
CA ASN A 251 18.86 17.66 -6.86
C ASN A 251 17.49 17.99 -7.49
N ALA A 252 16.68 18.80 -6.82
CA ALA A 252 15.36 19.22 -7.31
C ALA A 252 15.39 19.95 -8.68
N ALA A 253 16.50 20.59 -9.02
CA ALA A 253 16.70 21.24 -10.32
C ALA A 253 17.21 20.26 -11.41
N GLY A 254 17.41 18.99 -11.09
CA GLY A 254 17.96 18.00 -12.01
C GLY A 254 19.48 18.05 -12.19
N ALA A 255 20.20 18.88 -11.41
CA ALA A 255 21.65 18.96 -11.46
C ALA A 255 22.29 17.84 -10.65
N THR A 256 23.36 17.23 -11.18
CA THR A 256 24.16 16.23 -10.45
C THR A 256 25.02 16.93 -9.40
N VAL A 257 24.83 16.58 -8.13
CA VAL A 257 25.55 17.16 -6.99
C VAL A 257 25.94 16.05 -6.00
N PRO A 258 26.97 16.25 -5.16
CA PRO A 258 27.23 15.33 -4.04
C PRO A 258 26.03 15.26 -3.11
N VAL A 259 25.66 14.03 -2.70
CA VAL A 259 24.58 13.83 -1.72
C VAL A 259 25.14 13.98 -0.31
N PRO A 260 24.51 14.78 0.57
CA PRO A 260 25.01 14.98 1.94
C PRO A 260 24.66 13.78 2.85
N MET A 261 25.38 12.67 2.65
CA MET A 261 25.13 11.41 3.39
C MET A 261 25.46 11.49 4.87
N ASN A 262 26.02 12.60 5.35
CA ASN A 262 26.29 12.86 6.77
C ASN A 262 25.06 13.40 7.54
N ALA A 263 23.95 13.67 6.87
CA ALA A 263 22.76 14.26 7.48
C ALA A 263 21.49 13.66 6.90
N VAL A 264 21.47 12.35 6.68
CA VAL A 264 20.35 11.63 6.09
C VAL A 264 19.23 11.44 7.10
N ARG A 265 18.00 11.76 6.67
CA ARG A 265 16.81 11.49 7.45
C ARG A 265 16.05 10.26 6.92
N LYS A 266 16.04 10.08 5.59
CA LYS A 266 15.24 9.05 4.94
C LYS A 266 15.93 8.54 3.69
N LEU A 267 15.87 7.24 3.47
CA LEU A 267 16.22 6.57 2.21
C LEU A 267 14.98 5.85 1.71
N ARG A 268 14.68 5.96 0.41
CA ARG A 268 13.53 5.28 -0.17
C ARG A 268 13.90 4.61 -1.49
N TRP A 269 13.79 3.30 -1.52
CA TRP A 269 13.85 2.48 -2.73
C TRP A 269 12.47 2.42 -3.36
N THR A 270 12.43 2.44 -4.69
CA THR A 270 11.16 2.42 -5.42
C THR A 270 11.24 1.42 -6.55
N TRP A 271 10.19 0.63 -6.70
CA TRP A 271 9.96 -0.26 -7.85
C TRP A 271 8.64 0.11 -8.50
N ALA A 272 8.54 -0.08 -9.80
CA ALA A 272 7.38 0.32 -10.58
C ALA A 272 6.89 -0.82 -11.47
N ALA A 273 5.61 -0.77 -11.84
CA ALA A 273 4.99 -1.72 -12.75
C ALA A 273 5.66 -1.68 -14.12
N ASP A 274 5.78 -2.83 -14.77
CA ASP A 274 6.23 -2.89 -16.16
C ASP A 274 5.17 -2.26 -17.07
N LEU A 275 5.62 -1.34 -17.94
CA LEU A 275 4.73 -0.60 -18.81
C LEU A 275 4.30 -1.47 -20.00
N GLN A 276 3.00 -1.65 -20.17
CA GLN A 276 2.41 -2.41 -21.27
C GLN A 276 1.66 -1.49 -22.22
N PRO A 277 1.69 -1.74 -23.54
CA PRO A 277 0.80 -1.08 -24.49
C PRO A 277 -0.66 -1.47 -24.27
N GLY A 278 -1.58 -0.51 -24.33
CA GLY A 278 -3.01 -0.75 -24.21
C GLY A 278 -3.50 -0.90 -22.77
N ASP A 279 -4.51 -1.74 -22.55
CA ASP A 279 -5.10 -1.95 -21.24
C ASP A 279 -4.16 -2.68 -20.30
N PHE A 280 -3.98 -2.14 -19.11
CA PHE A 280 -3.20 -2.77 -18.05
C PHE A 280 -4.03 -3.87 -17.37
N VAL A 281 -3.42 -5.03 -17.20
CA VAL A 281 -4.01 -6.13 -16.46
C VAL A 281 -3.33 -6.19 -15.09
N ARG A 282 -4.12 -6.18 -14.02
CA ARG A 282 -3.61 -6.38 -12.65
C ARG A 282 -2.67 -7.59 -12.60
N SER A 283 -1.51 -7.43 -12.01
CA SER A 283 -0.52 -8.48 -11.88
C SER A 283 0.18 -8.46 -10.53
N GLU A 284 0.43 -9.65 -9.98
CA GLU A 284 1.29 -9.80 -8.82
C GLU A 284 2.75 -9.53 -9.21
N PHE A 285 3.49 -8.91 -8.30
CA PHE A 285 4.92 -8.64 -8.46
C PHE A 285 5.71 -9.13 -7.25
N SER A 286 7.02 -9.28 -7.44
CA SER A 286 7.96 -9.41 -6.33
C SER A 286 9.33 -8.88 -6.69
N VAL A 287 10.01 -8.32 -5.68
CA VAL A 287 11.41 -7.95 -5.71
C VAL A 287 12.10 -8.66 -4.57
N THR A 288 13.03 -9.54 -4.88
CA THR A 288 13.85 -10.23 -3.88
C THR A 288 15.21 -9.56 -3.81
N VAL A 289 15.54 -9.03 -2.64
CA VAL A 289 16.83 -8.45 -2.29
C VAL A 289 17.58 -9.46 -1.43
N SER A 290 18.79 -9.81 -1.84
CA SER A 290 19.64 -10.81 -1.17
C SER A 290 21.09 -10.32 -1.07
N ASN A 291 21.91 -11.02 -0.31
CA ASN A 291 23.31 -10.66 -0.10
C ASN A 291 23.49 -9.20 0.36
N TRP A 292 22.52 -8.69 1.11
CA TRP A 292 22.56 -7.36 1.68
C TRP A 292 23.69 -7.26 2.67
N THR A 293 24.62 -6.36 2.42
CA THR A 293 25.77 -6.12 3.27
C THR A 293 26.01 -4.63 3.42
N VAL A 294 26.22 -4.20 4.65
CA VAL A 294 26.63 -2.85 5.00
C VAL A 294 28.01 -2.92 5.60
N THR A 295 28.98 -2.23 5.00
CA THR A 295 30.36 -2.15 5.48
C THR A 295 30.79 -0.70 5.67
N GLY A 296 31.93 -0.47 6.32
CA GLY A 296 32.45 0.86 6.59
C GLY A 296 32.56 1.13 8.09
N VAL A 297 32.35 2.37 8.50
CA VAL A 297 32.41 2.74 9.91
C VAL A 297 31.20 2.17 10.62
N ASN A 298 31.36 1.10 11.38
CA ASN A 298 30.35 0.62 12.30
C ASN A 298 30.15 1.66 13.38
N ARG A 299 28.90 1.99 13.63
CA ARG A 299 28.50 2.88 14.70
C ARG A 299 27.62 2.12 15.67
N ASP A 300 27.88 2.33 16.94
CA ASP A 300 27.04 1.79 17.98
C ASP A 300 25.69 2.52 17.94
N TYR A 301 24.62 1.76 18.11
CA TYR A 301 23.31 2.31 18.36
C TYR A 301 23.06 2.28 19.86
N ASP A 302 22.59 3.40 20.36
CA ASP A 302 22.02 3.49 21.68
C ASP A 302 20.50 3.32 21.62
N VAL A 303 19.89 2.86 22.68
CA VAL A 303 18.44 2.87 22.86
C VAL A 303 18.06 3.94 23.88
N ALA A 304 16.84 4.46 23.81
CA ALA A 304 16.32 5.35 24.83
C ALA A 304 16.18 4.58 26.15
N GLY A 305 16.78 5.06 27.22
CA GLY A 305 16.90 4.36 28.48
C GLY A 305 16.28 5.08 29.66
N VAL A 306 16.65 4.62 30.84
CA VAL A 306 16.21 5.18 32.12
C VAL A 306 16.56 6.68 32.21
N GLY A 307 15.58 7.47 32.64
CA GLY A 307 15.67 8.94 32.71
C GLY A 307 15.15 9.66 31.47
N SER A 308 14.73 8.94 30.42
CA SER A 308 13.98 9.52 29.31
C SER A 308 12.58 9.98 29.78
N TRP A 309 12.07 11.07 29.20
CA TRP A 309 10.71 11.55 29.50
C TRP A 309 10.06 12.23 28.30
N ARG A 310 8.75 12.37 28.36
CA ARG A 310 7.95 13.13 27.40
C ARG A 310 7.33 14.36 28.05
N VAL A 311 7.20 15.43 27.25
CA VAL A 311 6.41 16.62 27.52
C VAL A 311 5.25 16.57 26.57
N GLU A 312 4.09 16.21 27.08
CA GLU A 312 2.89 15.96 26.27
C GLU A 312 2.23 17.28 25.87
N ASP A 313 1.30 17.22 24.92
CA ASP A 313 0.67 18.39 24.31
C ASP A 313 -0.13 19.26 25.28
N ASP A 314 -0.62 18.72 26.39
CA ASP A 314 -1.37 19.45 27.41
C ASP A 314 -0.51 19.84 28.65
N ASP A 315 0.82 19.63 28.59
CA ASP A 315 1.72 19.97 29.70
C ASP A 315 1.77 21.48 29.93
N ALA A 316 1.63 21.88 31.22
CA ALA A 316 1.61 23.28 31.61
C ALA A 316 2.92 24.05 31.35
N SER A 317 4.03 23.36 31.08
CA SER A 317 5.31 23.97 30.73
C SER A 317 5.39 24.42 29.26
N LEU A 318 4.45 23.97 28.44
CA LEU A 318 4.36 24.39 27.04
C LEU A 318 3.79 25.81 26.92
N THR A 319 4.32 26.55 25.95
CA THR A 319 3.81 27.87 25.60
C THR A 319 3.24 27.85 24.19
N TYR A 320 1.93 27.91 24.09
CA TYR A 320 1.20 27.98 22.82
C TYR A 320 0.99 29.42 22.37
N LYS A 321 1.16 29.67 21.07
CA LYS A 321 0.77 30.93 20.40
C LYS A 321 -0.14 30.61 19.22
N GLY A 322 -1.13 31.48 18.99
CA GLY A 322 -2.12 31.27 17.94
C GLY A 322 -3.32 30.47 18.44
N GLN A 323 -4.09 29.95 17.47
CA GLN A 323 -5.30 29.17 17.77
C GLN A 323 -4.97 27.67 17.64
N TRP A 324 -5.23 26.96 18.72
CA TRP A 324 -5.03 25.51 18.84
C TRP A 324 -6.32 24.84 19.31
N THR A 325 -6.51 23.61 18.87
CA THR A 325 -7.63 22.75 19.27
C THR A 325 -7.04 21.47 19.86
N LEU A 326 -7.55 21.06 21.00
CA LEU A 326 -7.22 19.79 21.65
C LEU A 326 -8.16 18.71 21.10
N GLU A 327 -7.60 17.58 20.70
CA GLU A 327 -8.32 16.38 20.32
C GLU A 327 -7.94 15.26 21.29
N VAL A 328 -8.94 14.59 21.85
CA VAL A 328 -8.76 13.48 22.79
C VAL A 328 -8.89 12.18 22.02
N GLY A 329 -7.94 11.26 22.20
CA GLY A 329 -7.93 9.98 21.47
C GLY A 329 -6.73 9.12 21.82
N ASN A 330 -6.39 8.22 20.92
CA ASN A 330 -5.27 7.29 21.04
C ASN A 330 -3.93 7.95 20.65
N TYR A 331 -3.57 8.99 21.40
CA TYR A 331 -2.32 9.72 21.25
C TYR A 331 -1.46 9.59 22.51
N SER A 332 -0.21 9.99 22.47
CA SER A 332 0.62 10.03 23.67
C SER A 332 -0.05 10.92 24.73
N GLY A 333 -0.11 10.43 25.96
CA GLY A 333 -0.82 11.17 27.02
C GLY A 333 -2.32 11.25 26.89
N GLY A 334 -2.95 10.67 25.85
CA GLY A 334 -4.38 10.62 25.62
C GLY A 334 -4.96 11.81 24.85
N SER A 335 -4.11 12.70 24.32
CA SER A 335 -4.55 13.84 23.50
C SER A 335 -3.47 14.27 22.52
N ILE A 336 -3.89 15.01 21.49
CA ILE A 336 -3.03 15.70 20.55
C ILE A 336 -3.59 17.09 20.30
N SER A 337 -2.73 18.09 20.22
CA SER A 337 -3.14 19.46 19.91
C SER A 337 -2.85 19.80 18.45
N TYR A 338 -3.79 20.42 17.75
CA TYR A 338 -3.56 20.82 16.37
C TYR A 338 -3.88 22.28 16.06
N ALA A 339 -3.22 22.81 15.05
CA ALA A 339 -3.46 24.14 14.49
C ALA A 339 -3.64 24.05 12.97
N THR A 340 -4.50 24.95 12.42
CA THR A 340 -4.77 25.02 10.97
C THR A 340 -4.42 26.40 10.37
N ILE A 341 -3.86 27.26 11.18
CA ILE A 341 -3.51 28.64 10.78
C ILE A 341 -2.01 28.85 10.85
N PRO A 342 -1.36 29.23 9.76
CA PRO A 342 0.08 29.54 9.74
C PRO A 342 0.47 30.56 10.79
N GLY A 343 1.63 30.36 11.41
CA GLY A 343 2.13 31.19 12.52
C GLY A 343 1.72 30.71 13.90
N ALA A 344 0.80 29.74 14.02
CA ALA A 344 0.57 29.05 15.29
C ALA A 344 1.86 28.30 15.69
N SER A 345 2.24 28.39 16.97
CA SER A 345 3.48 27.75 17.45
C SER A 345 3.33 27.22 18.86
N VAL A 346 4.12 26.21 19.17
CA VAL A 346 4.32 25.66 20.51
C VAL A 346 5.80 25.76 20.84
N SER A 347 6.14 26.11 22.08
CA SER A 347 7.51 26.18 22.54
C SER A 347 7.68 25.64 23.96
N HIS A 348 8.83 25.05 24.22
CA HIS A 348 9.24 24.49 25.49
C HIS A 348 10.70 24.79 25.79
N SER A 349 11.01 25.07 27.07
CA SER A 349 12.38 25.22 27.54
C SER A 349 12.66 24.23 28.66
N TYR A 350 13.75 23.48 28.54
CA TYR A 350 14.11 22.41 29.47
C TYR A 350 15.62 22.29 29.62
N GLN A 351 16.05 21.50 30.59
CA GLN A 351 17.45 21.12 30.79
C GLN A 351 17.53 19.63 31.11
N ALA A 352 18.39 18.91 30.42
CA ALA A 352 18.62 17.49 30.67
C ALA A 352 19.94 17.25 31.41
N PRO A 353 20.01 16.25 32.31
CA PRO A 353 21.22 15.93 33.06
C PRO A 353 22.32 15.30 32.21
N GLN A 354 21.97 14.67 31.11
CA GLN A 354 22.88 13.97 30.19
C GLN A 354 22.67 14.46 28.76
N SER A 355 23.60 14.16 27.86
CA SER A 355 23.41 14.29 26.43
C SER A 355 22.26 13.38 26.03
N HIS A 356 21.40 13.84 25.13
CA HIS A 356 20.16 13.18 24.79
C HIS A 356 19.76 13.47 23.37
N THR A 357 18.93 12.60 22.82
CA THR A 357 18.26 12.84 21.54
C THR A 357 16.87 13.42 21.81
N LEU A 358 16.54 14.51 21.12
CA LEU A 358 15.23 15.13 21.21
C LEU A 358 14.35 14.66 20.06
N TYR A 359 13.10 14.26 20.36
CA TYR A 359 12.10 13.88 19.38
C TYR A 359 10.85 14.76 19.47
N LEU A 360 10.21 14.98 18.34
CA LEU A 360 8.88 15.58 18.21
C LEU A 360 7.87 14.49 17.90
N GLY A 361 6.84 14.32 18.74
CA GLY A 361 5.64 13.57 18.40
C GLY A 361 4.71 14.42 17.54
N THR A 362 4.30 13.91 16.39
CA THR A 362 3.42 14.60 15.44
C THR A 362 2.68 13.58 14.56
N GLN A 363 1.83 14.05 13.68
CA GLN A 363 1.11 13.22 12.71
C GLN A 363 1.42 13.68 11.29
N MET A 364 1.61 12.71 10.38
CA MET A 364 1.60 12.93 8.95
C MET A 364 0.27 12.43 8.37
N ALA A 365 -0.33 13.23 7.50
CA ALA A 365 -1.57 12.89 6.80
C ALA A 365 -1.70 13.69 5.50
N ALA A 366 -2.63 13.31 4.63
CA ALA A 366 -2.89 14.01 3.37
C ALA A 366 -3.24 15.51 3.57
N ALA A 367 -3.89 15.83 4.68
CA ALA A 367 -4.30 17.20 5.03
C ALA A 367 -3.26 17.98 5.85
N CYS A 368 -2.13 17.38 6.20
CA CYS A 368 -1.07 18.06 6.95
C CYS A 368 -0.27 19.02 6.06
N GLY A 369 0.40 19.99 6.70
CA GLY A 369 1.21 21.01 6.04
C GLY A 369 2.62 21.09 6.58
N GLN A 370 3.34 22.12 6.15
CA GLN A 370 4.71 22.36 6.58
C GLN A 370 4.78 22.93 7.99
N ILE A 371 5.83 22.54 8.70
CA ILE A 371 6.24 23.11 9.97
C ILE A 371 7.67 23.61 9.90
N SER A 372 8.02 24.57 10.75
CA SER A 372 9.39 24.96 11.01
C SER A 372 9.75 24.67 12.45
N ILE A 373 10.93 24.12 12.67
CA ILE A 373 11.45 23.72 13.98
C ILE A 373 12.71 24.54 14.24
N GLN A 374 12.76 25.18 15.39
CA GLN A 374 13.94 25.91 15.84
C GLN A 374 14.35 25.43 17.24
N ILE A 375 15.58 25.01 17.38
CA ILE A 375 16.20 24.65 18.64
C ILE A 375 17.24 25.70 18.96
N ASP A 376 17.10 26.36 20.10
CA ASP A 376 17.97 27.44 20.55
C ASP A 376 18.17 28.54 19.49
N GLN A 377 19.39 28.72 19.02
CA GLN A 377 19.75 29.67 17.95
C GLN A 377 20.24 28.95 16.69
N GLU A 378 20.06 27.64 16.61
CA GLU A 378 20.44 26.84 15.44
C GLU A 378 19.57 27.21 14.22
N PRO A 379 20.02 26.91 12.99
CA PRO A 379 19.23 27.12 11.80
C PRO A 379 17.86 26.46 11.88
N VAL A 380 16.83 27.13 11.38
CA VAL A 380 15.46 26.62 11.33
C VAL A 380 15.39 25.43 10.37
N GLN A 381 14.89 24.30 10.86
CA GLN A 381 14.54 23.17 10.03
C GLN A 381 13.10 23.31 9.51
N VAL A 382 12.85 22.95 8.25
CA VAL A 382 11.51 22.94 7.67
C VAL A 382 11.15 21.50 7.30
N VAL A 383 10.01 21.04 7.76
CA VAL A 383 9.52 19.68 7.56
C VAL A 383 8.15 19.76 6.90
N ASP A 384 7.93 18.94 5.88
CA ASP A 384 6.61 18.73 5.27
C ASP A 384 5.98 17.47 5.86
N LEU A 385 4.84 17.65 6.52
CA LEU A 385 4.10 16.57 7.15
C LEU A 385 3.00 15.99 6.24
N GLN A 386 2.93 16.42 4.97
CA GLN A 386 1.97 15.87 4.03
C GLN A 386 2.36 14.45 3.62
N LEU A 387 1.45 13.51 3.82
CA LEU A 387 1.57 12.12 3.38
C LEU A 387 0.25 11.70 2.71
N SER A 388 0.32 11.33 1.44
CA SER A 388 -0.87 10.87 0.71
C SER A 388 -1.18 9.42 1.06
N GLY A 389 -2.44 9.12 1.37
CA GLY A 389 -2.97 7.77 1.48
C GLY A 389 -3.09 7.21 2.89
N GLU A 390 -2.34 7.67 3.85
CA GLU A 390 -2.35 7.19 5.24
C GLU A 390 -2.21 8.31 6.25
N ASP A 391 -2.78 8.10 7.43
CA ASP A 391 -2.49 8.88 8.63
C ASP A 391 -1.44 8.14 9.45
N VAL A 392 -0.30 8.78 9.70
CA VAL A 392 0.83 8.18 10.41
C VAL A 392 1.21 9.05 11.60
N LEU A 393 1.15 8.49 12.81
CA LEU A 393 1.77 9.09 13.97
C LEU A 393 3.29 8.97 13.84
N LEU A 394 4.00 10.06 14.03
CA LEU A 394 5.42 10.17 13.77
C LEU A 394 6.17 10.62 15.03
N ARG A 395 7.29 9.98 15.30
CA ARG A 395 8.28 10.36 16.30
C ARG A 395 9.53 10.87 15.57
N TRP A 396 9.53 12.17 15.26
CA TRP A 396 10.53 12.82 14.43
C TRP A 396 11.75 13.22 15.24
N GLU A 397 12.94 12.73 14.87
CA GLU A 397 14.17 13.14 15.52
C GLU A 397 14.56 14.59 15.19
N LEU A 398 14.78 15.38 16.22
CA LEU A 398 15.19 16.77 16.09
C LEU A 398 16.72 16.95 16.21
N GLY A 399 17.42 15.99 16.80
CA GLY A 399 18.87 15.97 16.93
C GLY A 399 19.38 15.64 18.32
N ILE A 400 20.71 15.50 18.44
CA ILE A 400 21.39 15.21 19.70
C ILE A 400 21.77 16.53 20.38
N LEU A 401 21.35 16.70 21.63
CA LEU A 401 21.52 17.92 22.40
C LEU A 401 22.47 17.71 23.61
N ALA A 402 23.13 18.79 24.03
CA ALA A 402 24.13 18.75 25.06
C ALA A 402 23.52 18.62 26.46
N ALA A 403 24.25 17.95 27.36
CA ALA A 403 23.91 17.87 28.78
C ALA A 403 24.05 19.22 29.49
N GLN A 404 23.26 19.44 30.55
CA GLN A 404 23.40 20.58 31.49
C GLN A 404 23.24 21.97 30.84
N VAL A 405 22.68 22.04 29.60
CA VAL A 405 22.36 23.29 28.91
C VAL A 405 20.84 23.45 28.91
N VAL A 406 20.35 24.68 29.01
CA VAL A 406 18.94 24.98 28.82
C VAL A 406 18.68 25.05 27.32
N HIS A 407 17.87 24.16 26.82
CA HIS A 407 17.44 24.13 25.44
C HIS A 407 16.04 24.72 25.32
N THR A 408 15.79 25.48 24.25
CA THR A 408 14.48 26.02 23.89
C THR A 408 14.10 25.52 22.51
N VAL A 409 13.01 24.81 22.42
CA VAL A 409 12.46 24.27 21.17
C VAL A 409 11.21 25.07 20.81
N THR A 410 11.09 25.48 19.56
CA THR A 410 9.89 26.13 19.02
C THR A 410 9.50 25.45 17.72
N VAL A 411 8.29 24.96 17.64
CA VAL A 411 7.70 24.39 16.43
C VAL A 411 6.58 25.29 15.96
N THR A 412 6.63 25.68 14.69
CA THR A 412 5.70 26.65 14.11
C THR A 412 5.06 26.09 12.85
N HIS A 413 3.75 26.24 12.74
CA HIS A 413 3.02 25.93 11.51
C HIS A 413 3.40 26.95 10.40
N THR A 414 3.96 26.47 9.30
CA THR A 414 4.39 27.30 8.15
C THR A 414 3.67 26.93 6.85
N GLY A 415 2.79 25.94 6.88
CA GLY A 415 1.98 25.50 5.75
C GLY A 415 0.92 26.51 5.33
N VAL A 416 0.07 26.12 4.39
CA VAL A 416 -1.05 26.95 3.93
C VAL A 416 -2.20 26.98 4.95
N VAL A 417 -3.04 28.00 4.88
CA VAL A 417 -4.24 28.10 5.73
C VAL A 417 -5.14 26.89 5.46
N GLY A 418 -5.58 26.22 6.53
CA GLY A 418 -6.42 25.04 6.49
C GLY A 418 -5.64 23.72 6.45
N ALA A 419 -4.33 23.71 6.20
CA ALA A 419 -3.50 22.54 6.42
C ALA A 419 -3.27 22.31 7.92
N TYR A 420 -3.21 21.05 8.33
CA TYR A 420 -3.06 20.69 9.74
C TYR A 420 -1.59 20.64 10.14
N PHE A 421 -1.30 21.07 11.36
CA PHE A 421 -0.11 20.74 12.13
C PHE A 421 -0.57 20.15 13.46
N TYR A 422 -0.23 18.88 13.69
CA TYR A 422 -0.48 18.17 14.94
C TYR A 422 0.77 18.18 15.81
N PHE A 423 0.61 18.47 17.10
CA PHE A 423 1.65 18.40 18.12
C PHE A 423 1.20 17.44 19.20
N ASP A 424 1.92 16.35 19.39
CA ASP A 424 1.63 15.30 20.38
C ASP A 424 2.55 15.45 21.60
N PHE A 425 3.85 15.33 21.43
CA PHE A 425 4.82 15.44 22.52
C PHE A 425 6.18 15.96 22.06
N LEU A 426 7.02 16.37 23.05
CA LEU A 426 8.49 16.38 22.92
C LEU A 426 9.04 15.27 23.80
N GLU A 427 9.94 14.45 23.25
CA GLU A 427 10.60 13.38 24.01
C GLU A 427 12.09 13.64 24.15
N VAL A 428 12.56 13.64 25.39
CA VAL A 428 13.97 13.69 25.73
C VAL A 428 14.46 12.26 25.97
N ALA A 429 15.13 11.68 24.99
CA ALA A 429 15.60 10.30 25.01
C ALA A 429 17.05 10.23 25.49
N ILE A 430 17.25 9.71 26.69
CA ILE A 430 18.57 9.47 27.27
C ILE A 430 19.10 8.14 26.72
N PRO A 431 20.22 8.13 25.95
CA PRO A 431 20.74 6.91 25.34
C PRO A 431 21.35 5.94 26.35
N THR A 432 21.25 4.65 26.05
CA THR A 432 21.90 3.56 26.78
C THR A 432 22.27 2.43 25.81
N GLU A 433 23.41 1.77 26.10
CA GLU A 433 23.87 0.60 25.31
C GLU A 433 23.11 -0.69 25.66
N ASN A 434 22.31 -0.70 26.71
CA ASN A 434 21.67 -1.90 27.21
C ASN A 434 20.19 -1.93 26.85
N LEU A 435 19.77 -2.96 26.13
CA LEU A 435 18.36 -3.27 25.97
C LEU A 435 17.74 -3.63 27.32
N PRO A 436 16.57 -3.11 27.66
CA PRO A 436 15.85 -3.51 28.85
C PRO A 436 15.45 -4.98 28.77
N THR A 437 15.30 -5.61 29.91
CA THR A 437 14.78 -6.99 30.00
C THR A 437 13.38 -6.92 30.59
N PHE A 438 12.39 -7.38 29.82
CA PHE A 438 11.02 -7.52 30.30
C PHE A 438 10.79 -8.93 30.83
N THR A 439 9.91 -9.05 31.82
CA THR A 439 9.53 -10.35 32.36
C THR A 439 8.52 -11.00 31.43
N PRO A 440 8.77 -12.21 30.93
CA PRO A 440 7.80 -12.92 30.08
C PRO A 440 6.46 -13.12 30.79
N ASN A 441 5.38 -12.81 30.09
CA ASN A 441 4.00 -13.08 30.49
C ASN A 441 3.37 -13.99 29.44
N THR A 442 2.99 -15.21 29.84
CA THR A 442 2.47 -16.24 28.94
C THR A 442 0.96 -16.14 28.71
N GLU A 443 0.26 -15.29 29.41
CA GLU A 443 -1.20 -15.12 29.34
C GLU A 443 -1.53 -13.83 28.57
N THR A 444 -0.75 -12.77 28.76
CA THR A 444 -0.95 -11.48 28.12
C THR A 444 -0.16 -11.37 26.83
N THR A 445 -0.76 -10.74 25.85
CA THR A 445 -0.19 -10.51 24.52
C THR A 445 -0.68 -9.18 23.95
N LEU A 446 -0.20 -8.87 22.76
CA LEU A 446 -0.62 -7.71 21.95
C LEU A 446 -1.46 -8.15 20.75
N ALA A 447 -2.37 -7.29 20.35
CA ALA A 447 -2.94 -7.33 19.02
C ALA A 447 -2.10 -6.48 18.07
N THR A 448 -2.11 -6.82 16.77
CA THR A 448 -1.76 -5.83 15.75
C THR A 448 -2.89 -4.79 15.66
N ASP A 449 -2.56 -3.59 15.21
CA ASP A 449 -3.57 -2.60 14.83
C ASP A 449 -4.44 -3.10 13.67
N TRP A 450 -5.59 -2.49 13.44
CA TRP A 450 -6.56 -2.97 12.47
C TRP A 450 -6.72 -2.03 11.27
N ASP A 451 -7.03 -0.78 11.48
CA ASP A 451 -7.40 0.18 10.44
C ASP A 451 -6.24 1.08 9.99
N THR A 452 -5.25 1.30 10.85
CA THR A 452 -4.08 2.14 10.55
C THR A 452 -2.96 1.39 9.84
N LEU A 453 -2.92 0.07 9.92
CA LEU A 453 -1.90 -0.82 9.34
C LEU A 453 -0.45 -0.53 9.80
N HIS A 454 -0.27 0.16 10.92
CA HIS A 454 1.05 0.56 11.40
C HIS A 454 1.95 -0.63 11.69
N SER A 455 1.40 -1.68 12.31
CA SER A 455 2.15 -2.91 12.62
C SER A 455 2.62 -3.64 11.35
N GLN A 456 1.86 -3.52 10.25
CA GLN A 456 2.17 -4.14 8.97
C GLN A 456 3.13 -3.31 8.12
N ALA A 457 3.36 -2.05 8.45
CA ALA A 457 4.38 -1.23 7.78
C ALA A 457 5.80 -1.72 8.11
N LEU A 458 6.04 -2.24 9.31
CA LEU A 458 7.31 -2.83 9.69
C LEU A 458 7.56 -4.14 8.94
N ALA A 459 8.83 -4.54 8.87
CA ALA A 459 9.16 -5.92 8.54
C ALA A 459 8.45 -6.86 9.52
N PRO A 460 7.76 -7.91 9.04
CA PRO A 460 6.96 -8.79 9.91
C PRO A 460 7.80 -9.46 11.02
N GLU A 461 9.07 -9.73 10.75
CA GLU A 461 10.04 -10.25 11.72
C GLU A 461 10.31 -9.24 12.84
N ARG A 462 10.34 -7.93 12.51
CA ARG A 462 10.49 -6.86 13.51
C ARG A 462 9.26 -6.74 14.39
N THR A 463 8.07 -6.82 13.82
CA THR A 463 6.81 -6.80 14.57
C THR A 463 6.74 -7.98 15.55
N ALA A 464 7.09 -9.19 15.11
CA ALA A 464 7.16 -10.36 15.98
C ALA A 464 8.23 -10.20 17.09
N TRP A 465 9.40 -9.66 16.75
CA TRP A 465 10.48 -9.40 17.71
C TRP A 465 10.06 -8.40 18.78
N LEU A 466 9.33 -7.34 18.43
CA LEU A 466 8.81 -6.37 19.40
C LEU A 466 7.88 -7.05 20.42
N ILE A 467 6.96 -7.87 19.96
CA ILE A 467 6.02 -8.59 20.82
C ILE A 467 6.77 -9.51 21.82
N ASP A 468 7.73 -10.29 21.32
CA ASP A 468 8.53 -11.19 22.16
C ASP A 468 9.41 -10.42 23.14
N THR A 469 10.15 -9.41 22.68
CA THR A 469 11.10 -8.66 23.49
C THR A 469 10.43 -7.86 24.60
N LEU A 470 9.21 -7.34 24.36
CA LEU A 470 8.37 -6.70 25.38
C LEU A 470 7.79 -7.69 26.41
N GLY A 471 8.04 -8.99 26.25
CA GLY A 471 7.58 -10.03 27.15
C GLY A 471 6.14 -10.50 26.94
N PHE A 472 5.49 -10.11 25.84
CA PHE A 472 4.13 -10.53 25.51
C PHE A 472 4.13 -11.86 24.78
N THR A 473 4.29 -12.98 25.54
CA THR A 473 4.41 -14.32 24.97
C THR A 473 3.11 -15.13 24.98
N GLY A 474 1.98 -14.49 25.34
CA GLY A 474 0.65 -15.06 25.19
C GLY A 474 0.21 -15.21 23.75
N ARG A 475 -0.98 -15.73 23.52
CA ARG A 475 -1.52 -15.95 22.16
C ARG A 475 -1.83 -14.61 21.46
N CYS A 476 -0.97 -14.24 20.52
CA CYS A 476 -1.06 -13.01 19.76
C CYS A 476 -2.34 -12.95 18.91
N ASN A 477 -2.95 -11.80 18.82
CA ASN A 477 -4.10 -11.55 17.95
C ASN A 477 -3.68 -10.72 16.74
N HIS A 478 -3.65 -11.35 15.56
CA HIS A 478 -3.45 -10.65 14.30
C HIS A 478 -4.80 -10.23 13.75
N TYR A 479 -5.07 -8.94 13.73
CA TYR A 479 -6.22 -8.40 13.02
C TYR A 479 -5.93 -8.41 11.53
N ALA A 480 -6.48 -9.42 10.86
CA ALA A 480 -6.46 -9.58 9.42
C ALA A 480 -7.78 -9.03 8.84
N GLY A 481 -7.79 -8.76 7.55
CA GLY A 481 -9.00 -8.28 6.88
C GLY A 481 -9.25 -6.78 7.00
N ALA A 482 -8.26 -6.02 7.45
CA ALA A 482 -8.27 -4.57 7.34
C ALA A 482 -8.44 -4.09 5.87
N LEU A 483 -8.63 -2.81 5.68
CA LEU A 483 -9.07 -2.19 4.41
C LEU A 483 -8.34 -2.67 3.15
N TRP A 484 -7.07 -3.07 3.26
CA TRP A 484 -6.20 -3.38 2.12
C TRP A 484 -5.88 -4.86 1.93
N PHE A 485 -6.49 -5.73 2.72
CA PHE A 485 -6.20 -7.17 2.69
C PHE A 485 -6.72 -7.90 1.46
N TYR A 486 -7.77 -7.40 0.81
CA TYR A 486 -8.43 -8.08 -0.30
C TYR A 486 -7.94 -7.59 -1.65
N GLU A 487 -8.02 -8.47 -2.66
CA GLU A 487 -7.83 -8.04 -4.03
C GLU A 487 -8.95 -7.10 -4.47
N LEU A 488 -8.58 -6.01 -5.15
CA LEU A 488 -9.52 -5.01 -5.63
C LEU A 488 -9.58 -4.99 -7.15
N TYR A 489 -10.72 -4.56 -7.69
CA TYR A 489 -10.92 -4.21 -9.09
C TYR A 489 -11.72 -2.91 -9.19
N ASN A 490 -11.68 -2.28 -10.36
CA ASN A 490 -12.41 -1.04 -10.59
C ASN A 490 -13.22 -1.13 -11.89
N PRO A 491 -14.48 -1.60 -11.83
CA PRO A 491 -15.29 -1.84 -13.04
C PRO A 491 -15.78 -0.54 -13.70
N GLY A 492 -15.75 0.58 -12.99
CA GLY A 492 -16.20 1.89 -13.50
C GLY A 492 -15.08 2.77 -14.03
N GLN A 493 -13.83 2.34 -13.93
CA GLN A 493 -12.69 3.12 -14.35
C GLN A 493 -12.51 3.08 -15.88
N VAL A 494 -12.34 4.25 -16.48
CA VAL A 494 -12.19 4.40 -17.92
C VAL A 494 -10.97 5.26 -18.24
N TYR A 495 -10.17 4.84 -19.21
CA TYR A 495 -9.05 5.63 -19.70
C TYR A 495 -9.52 6.88 -20.48
N ALA A 496 -8.82 7.98 -20.29
CA ALA A 496 -8.98 9.15 -21.16
C ALA A 496 -8.38 8.86 -22.53
N THR A 497 -9.11 9.19 -23.59
CA THR A 497 -8.69 8.95 -24.97
C THR A 497 -8.82 10.21 -25.83
N GLY A 498 -8.07 10.24 -26.92
CA GLY A 498 -8.17 11.26 -27.93
C GLY A 498 -7.73 10.70 -29.29
N THR A 499 -7.98 11.43 -30.36
CA THR A 499 -7.67 10.96 -31.71
C THR A 499 -6.91 12.01 -32.52
N ILE A 500 -6.06 11.52 -33.40
CA ILE A 500 -5.38 12.27 -34.45
C ILE A 500 -5.69 11.57 -35.78
N THR A 501 -6.28 12.29 -36.73
CA THR A 501 -6.68 11.76 -38.03
C THR A 501 -5.85 12.38 -39.12
N PHE A 502 -5.15 11.57 -39.88
CA PHE A 502 -4.40 11.96 -41.06
C PHE A 502 -5.25 11.74 -42.31
N SER A 503 -5.21 12.70 -43.27
CA SER A 503 -5.94 12.60 -44.55
C SER A 503 -5.19 13.33 -45.68
N GLY A 504 -5.49 12.95 -46.90
CA GLY A 504 -4.80 13.51 -48.06
C GLY A 504 -3.49 12.74 -48.41
N ALA A 505 -2.48 13.41 -48.90
CA ALA A 505 -1.21 12.79 -49.29
C ALA A 505 -0.05 13.48 -48.54
N ALA A 506 0.83 12.70 -47.93
CA ALA A 506 2.05 13.20 -47.33
C ALA A 506 2.93 13.88 -48.38
N GLN A 507 3.48 15.03 -48.05
CA GLN A 507 4.37 15.77 -48.96
C GLN A 507 5.81 15.49 -48.60
N PHE A 508 6.53 14.89 -49.53
CA PHE A 508 7.97 14.57 -49.40
C PHE A 508 8.81 15.77 -48.92
N GLY A 509 9.71 15.50 -47.99
CA GLY A 509 10.65 16.49 -47.44
C GLY A 509 10.01 17.49 -46.46
N LYS A 510 8.74 17.36 -46.10
CA LYS A 510 8.08 18.05 -45.00
C LYS A 510 8.13 17.23 -43.74
N THR A 511 8.14 17.88 -42.60
CA THR A 511 8.10 17.20 -41.30
C THR A 511 6.68 17.28 -40.76
N THR A 512 6.11 16.12 -40.44
CA THR A 512 4.87 16.04 -39.70
C THR A 512 5.21 15.95 -38.22
N GLU A 513 4.49 16.70 -37.39
CA GLU A 513 4.76 16.81 -35.95
C GLU A 513 3.51 16.52 -35.14
N ILE A 514 3.69 15.83 -34.00
CA ILE A 514 2.65 15.63 -32.99
C ILE A 514 3.22 16.05 -31.64
N SER A 515 2.50 16.93 -30.95
CA SER A 515 2.79 17.31 -29.56
C SER A 515 1.76 16.68 -28.62
N LEU A 516 2.23 15.94 -27.62
CA LEU A 516 1.45 15.37 -26.54
C LEU A 516 1.83 16.10 -25.26
N GLY A 517 1.04 17.07 -24.85
CA GLY A 517 1.45 18.01 -23.81
C GLY A 517 2.78 18.69 -24.17
N PRO A 518 3.82 18.55 -23.32
CA PRO A 518 5.15 19.15 -23.60
C PRO A 518 6.03 18.31 -24.54
N THR A 519 5.66 17.09 -24.87
CA THR A 519 6.51 16.15 -25.65
C THR A 519 6.20 16.27 -27.14
N LEU A 520 7.24 16.50 -27.94
CA LEU A 520 7.16 16.64 -29.39
C LEU A 520 7.70 15.38 -30.08
N PHE A 521 6.94 14.83 -30.99
CA PHE A 521 7.30 13.75 -31.91
C PHE A 521 7.36 14.28 -33.34
N THR A 522 8.39 13.90 -34.10
CA THR A 522 8.58 14.38 -35.48
C THR A 522 8.81 13.20 -36.40
N HIS A 523 8.21 13.27 -37.61
CA HIS A 523 8.44 12.33 -38.69
C HIS A 523 8.73 13.08 -39.98
N LEU A 524 9.89 12.83 -40.61
CA LEU A 524 10.22 13.37 -41.91
C LEU A 524 9.47 12.59 -43.00
N ASN A 525 8.54 13.22 -43.67
CA ASN A 525 7.73 12.56 -44.68
C ASN A 525 8.58 12.11 -45.86
N LEU A 526 8.54 10.85 -46.19
CA LEU A 526 9.26 10.21 -47.28
C LEU A 526 8.39 10.07 -48.53
N ILE A 527 9.03 9.70 -49.61
CA ILE A 527 8.33 9.39 -50.87
C ILE A 527 7.44 8.16 -50.62
N GLY A 528 6.14 8.33 -50.90
CA GLY A 528 5.19 7.23 -50.72
C GLY A 528 4.45 7.20 -49.37
N ASP A 529 4.84 8.04 -48.43
CA ASP A 529 4.09 8.12 -47.17
C ASP A 529 2.60 8.41 -47.40
N THR A 530 1.81 7.66 -46.70
CA THR A 530 0.33 7.72 -46.72
C THR A 530 -0.18 8.10 -45.34
N PRO A 531 -1.43 8.51 -45.17
CA PRO A 531 -2.04 8.68 -43.86
C PRO A 531 -1.93 7.43 -42.97
N VAL A 532 -1.93 6.24 -43.58
CA VAL A 532 -1.80 4.97 -42.83
C VAL A 532 -0.36 4.80 -42.33
N SER A 533 0.67 5.01 -43.17
CA SER A 533 2.06 4.89 -42.75
C SER A 533 2.45 5.94 -41.68
N LEU A 534 1.92 7.17 -41.82
CA LEU A 534 2.13 8.20 -40.82
C LEU A 534 1.52 7.83 -39.45
N ALA A 535 0.28 7.32 -39.44
CA ALA A 535 -0.34 6.88 -38.19
C ALA A 535 0.47 5.74 -37.54
N LEU A 536 0.96 4.76 -38.33
CA LEU A 536 1.82 3.68 -37.84
C LEU A 536 3.16 4.20 -37.33
N ALA A 537 3.83 5.11 -38.05
CA ALA A 537 5.10 5.70 -37.62
C ALA A 537 4.95 6.41 -36.27
N PHE A 538 3.90 7.21 -36.10
CA PHE A 538 3.65 7.90 -34.83
C PHE A 538 3.20 6.96 -33.69
N GLU A 539 2.44 5.89 -33.99
CA GLU A 539 2.15 4.83 -33.02
C GLU A 539 3.45 4.32 -32.41
N LEU A 540 4.41 3.97 -33.24
CA LEU A 540 5.68 3.41 -32.81
C LEU A 540 6.50 4.41 -32.02
N LEU A 541 6.70 5.63 -32.56
CA LEU A 541 7.45 6.70 -31.90
C LEU A 541 6.90 7.05 -30.50
N ILE A 542 5.57 7.07 -30.36
CA ILE A 542 4.91 7.35 -29.07
C ILE A 542 5.11 6.18 -28.10
N ASN A 543 4.94 4.95 -28.57
CA ASN A 543 5.03 3.75 -27.73
C ASN A 543 6.45 3.39 -27.32
N GLU A 544 7.47 3.84 -28.07
CA GLU A 544 8.87 3.76 -27.66
C GLU A 544 9.22 4.69 -26.48
N GLY A 545 8.43 5.74 -26.28
CA GLY A 545 8.74 6.81 -25.33
C GLY A 545 8.09 6.65 -23.96
N SER A 546 8.51 7.50 -23.02
CA SER A 546 8.00 7.60 -21.64
C SER A 546 6.99 8.75 -21.50
N THR A 547 5.96 8.76 -22.33
CA THR A 547 5.09 9.94 -22.50
C THR A 547 3.84 9.95 -21.62
N GLY A 548 3.61 8.94 -20.80
CA GLY A 548 2.37 8.81 -20.03
C GLY A 548 1.14 8.49 -20.88
N VAL A 549 1.32 8.12 -22.15
CA VAL A 549 0.25 7.69 -23.08
C VAL A 549 0.69 6.48 -23.89
N TRP A 550 -0.31 5.78 -24.47
CA TRP A 550 -0.16 4.78 -25.52
C TRP A 550 -0.85 5.26 -26.79
N ALA A 551 -0.33 4.85 -27.93
CA ALA A 551 -0.92 5.11 -29.23
C ALA A 551 -1.29 3.80 -29.95
N GLN A 552 -2.38 3.82 -30.70
CA GLN A 552 -2.81 2.72 -31.55
C GLN A 552 -3.30 3.26 -32.89
N ALA A 553 -2.69 2.81 -33.98
CA ALA A 553 -3.08 3.17 -35.32
C ALA A 553 -4.16 2.24 -35.88
N ASN A 554 -5.18 2.83 -36.48
CA ASN A 554 -6.18 2.11 -37.27
C ASN A 554 -6.38 2.89 -38.57
N LYS A 555 -5.80 2.40 -39.65
CA LYS A 555 -5.71 3.11 -40.93
C LYS A 555 -5.04 4.49 -40.74
N GLY A 556 -5.66 5.57 -41.19
CA GLY A 556 -5.12 6.92 -40.98
C GLY A 556 -5.54 7.60 -39.67
N VAL A 557 -6.05 6.86 -38.70
CA VAL A 557 -6.45 7.37 -37.38
C VAL A 557 -5.54 6.81 -36.33
N LEU A 558 -4.98 7.69 -35.50
CA LEU A 558 -4.20 7.35 -34.31
C LEU A 558 -5.03 7.64 -33.07
N THR A 559 -5.35 6.62 -32.30
CA THR A 559 -5.99 6.76 -31.01
C THR A 559 -4.92 6.84 -29.92
N ILE A 560 -4.98 7.86 -29.10
CA ILE A 560 -4.10 8.10 -27.97
C ILE A 560 -4.86 7.78 -26.69
N THR A 561 -4.31 6.94 -25.85
CA THR A 561 -4.89 6.52 -24.55
C THR A 561 -3.92 6.90 -23.42
N ALA A 562 -4.42 7.55 -22.36
CA ALA A 562 -3.62 7.82 -21.18
C ALA A 562 -3.15 6.53 -20.52
N ARG A 563 -1.93 6.52 -19.97
CA ARG A 563 -1.44 5.40 -19.12
C ARG A 563 -2.04 5.45 -17.72
N ALA A 564 -2.24 6.66 -17.18
CA ALA A 564 -2.99 6.82 -15.95
C ALA A 564 -4.48 6.60 -16.23
N MET A 565 -5.10 5.68 -15.51
CA MET A 565 -6.54 5.46 -15.58
C MET A 565 -7.29 6.63 -14.94
N GLY A 566 -8.56 6.75 -15.29
CA GLY A 566 -9.44 7.72 -14.67
C GLY A 566 -9.33 9.14 -15.23
N SER A 567 -9.79 10.08 -14.43
CA SER A 567 -9.89 11.49 -14.79
C SER A 567 -8.52 12.18 -14.90
N ALA A 568 -7.48 11.61 -14.29
CA ALA A 568 -6.11 12.16 -14.32
C ALA A 568 -5.54 12.28 -15.74
N GLY A 569 -6.00 11.42 -16.68
CA GLY A 569 -5.62 11.50 -18.09
C GLY A 569 -6.33 12.58 -18.87
N ASN A 570 -7.40 13.15 -18.36
CA ASN A 570 -8.17 14.17 -19.07
C ASN A 570 -7.38 15.48 -19.22
N GLY A 571 -7.58 16.15 -20.34
CA GLY A 571 -7.00 17.46 -20.59
C GLY A 571 -5.59 17.46 -21.14
N LEU A 572 -4.90 16.31 -21.30
CA LEU A 572 -3.62 16.25 -21.98
C LEU A 572 -3.81 16.71 -23.43
N THR A 573 -3.14 17.79 -23.84
CA THR A 573 -3.35 18.42 -25.13
C THR A 573 -2.74 17.61 -26.26
N LEU A 574 -3.47 17.51 -27.37
CA LEU A 574 -3.05 16.91 -28.62
C LEU A 574 -2.96 17.99 -29.69
N VAL A 575 -1.76 18.25 -30.19
CA VAL A 575 -1.53 19.20 -31.29
C VAL A 575 -0.77 18.49 -32.39
N ALA A 576 -1.13 18.77 -33.65
CA ALA A 576 -0.40 18.23 -34.79
C ALA A 576 -0.15 19.31 -35.81
N ASP A 577 1.03 19.26 -36.48
CA ASP A 577 1.44 20.13 -37.54
C ASP A 577 1.92 19.32 -38.74
N THR A 578 1.67 19.80 -39.95
CA THR A 578 2.04 19.15 -41.19
C THR A 578 3.32 19.73 -41.80
N GLY A 579 4.06 20.60 -41.10
CA GLY A 579 5.25 21.28 -41.59
C GLY A 579 4.98 22.17 -42.83
N GLY A 580 3.76 22.71 -42.91
CA GLY A 580 3.30 23.50 -44.05
C GLY A 580 3.05 22.68 -45.34
N SER A 581 2.69 21.39 -45.21
CA SER A 581 2.19 20.58 -46.32
C SER A 581 0.88 21.18 -46.87
N THR A 582 0.74 21.21 -48.17
CA THR A 582 -0.50 21.65 -48.85
C THR A 582 -1.42 20.50 -49.19
N THR A 583 -0.99 19.27 -49.04
CA THR A 583 -1.72 18.08 -49.50
C THR A 583 -2.09 17.12 -48.32
N LEU A 584 -1.33 17.17 -47.22
CA LEU A 584 -1.65 16.44 -46.01
C LEU A 584 -2.45 17.32 -45.05
N GLN A 585 -3.52 16.76 -44.51
CA GLN A 585 -4.31 17.40 -43.47
C GLN A 585 -4.29 16.52 -42.22
N VAL A 586 -4.22 17.15 -41.05
CA VAL A 586 -4.29 16.48 -39.76
C VAL A 586 -5.37 17.15 -38.91
N GLN A 587 -6.20 16.32 -38.32
CA GLN A 587 -7.24 16.78 -37.38
C GLN A 587 -7.03 16.08 -36.03
N THR A 588 -7.06 16.84 -34.95
CA THR A 588 -6.95 16.31 -33.59
C THR A 588 -8.24 16.52 -32.82
N SER A 589 -8.48 15.69 -31.79
CA SER A 589 -9.55 15.92 -30.79
C SER A 589 -9.26 17.11 -29.86
N GLY A 590 -8.08 17.71 -29.93
CA GLY A 590 -7.64 18.83 -29.11
C GLY A 590 -7.07 18.40 -27.75
N ALA A 591 -7.66 17.45 -27.08
CA ALA A 591 -7.17 16.89 -25.82
C ALA A 591 -7.70 15.48 -25.62
N LEU A 592 -7.11 14.75 -24.67
CA LEU A 592 -7.70 13.52 -24.13
C LEU A 592 -8.93 13.86 -23.28
N ALA A 593 -9.95 13.02 -23.35
CA ALA A 593 -11.18 13.17 -22.59
C ALA A 593 -11.86 11.81 -22.33
N GLY A 594 -12.90 11.82 -21.50
CA GLY A 594 -13.72 10.64 -21.22
C GLY A 594 -13.15 9.71 -20.13
N GLY A 595 -12.03 10.08 -19.52
CA GLY A 595 -11.52 9.35 -18.36
C GLY A 595 -12.44 9.50 -17.15
N MET A 596 -12.75 8.41 -16.49
CA MET A 596 -13.57 8.34 -15.28
C MET A 596 -12.84 7.51 -14.22
N ASP A 597 -12.86 7.99 -12.98
CA ASP A 597 -12.11 7.37 -11.89
C ASP A 597 -12.73 6.05 -11.43
N GLY A 598 -14.05 5.93 -11.48
CA GLY A 598 -14.78 4.77 -10.96
C GLY A 598 -14.58 4.60 -9.45
N ASP A 599 -15.04 3.46 -8.96
CA ASP A 599 -14.88 3.07 -7.55
C ASP A 599 -14.10 1.75 -7.46
N TRP A 600 -13.12 1.71 -6.57
CA TRP A 600 -12.42 0.47 -6.24
C TRP A 600 -13.32 -0.41 -5.38
N LEU A 601 -13.54 -1.63 -5.82
CA LEU A 601 -14.36 -2.63 -5.14
C LEU A 601 -13.53 -3.89 -4.84
N THR A 602 -13.84 -4.56 -3.74
CA THR A 602 -13.29 -5.89 -3.46
C THR A 602 -13.72 -6.87 -4.55
N ASP A 603 -12.75 -7.57 -5.13
CA ASP A 603 -12.97 -8.52 -6.22
C ASP A 603 -13.41 -9.89 -5.68
N PRO A 604 -14.70 -10.24 -5.77
CA PRO A 604 -15.18 -11.53 -5.25
C PRO A 604 -14.77 -12.72 -6.14
N THR A 605 -14.15 -12.47 -7.28
CA THR A 605 -13.71 -13.51 -8.23
C THR A 605 -12.22 -13.79 -8.16
N ALA A 606 -11.47 -13.00 -7.37
CA ALA A 606 -10.05 -13.22 -7.17
C ALA A 606 -9.77 -14.59 -6.52
N SER A 607 -8.64 -15.17 -6.85
CA SER A 607 -8.19 -16.45 -6.27
C SER A 607 -6.67 -16.44 -6.13
N PRO A 608 -6.13 -16.32 -4.91
CA PRO A 608 -6.84 -16.12 -3.62
C PRO A 608 -7.56 -14.77 -3.51
N LEU A 609 -8.51 -14.65 -2.58
CA LEU A 609 -9.20 -13.40 -2.28
C LEU A 609 -8.32 -12.42 -1.51
N ILE A 610 -7.47 -12.95 -0.62
CA ILE A 610 -6.49 -12.15 0.12
C ILE A 610 -5.35 -11.77 -0.84
N ASN A 611 -5.02 -10.49 -0.94
CA ASN A 611 -3.98 -10.02 -1.84
C ASN A 611 -2.59 -10.56 -1.45
N ARG A 612 -1.65 -10.49 -2.40
CA ARG A 612 -0.32 -11.06 -2.22
C ARG A 612 0.47 -10.42 -1.08
N ALA A 613 0.41 -9.10 -0.95
CA ALA A 613 1.12 -8.39 0.11
C ALA A 613 0.67 -8.88 1.50
N ALA A 614 -0.64 -8.97 1.72
CA ALA A 614 -1.22 -9.47 2.96
C ALA A 614 -0.84 -10.94 3.24
N ARG A 615 -0.86 -11.78 2.22
CA ARG A 615 -0.47 -13.21 2.36
C ARG A 615 1.00 -13.36 2.75
N ASP A 616 1.90 -12.69 2.03
CA ASP A 616 3.34 -12.81 2.22
C ASP A 616 3.78 -12.21 3.55
N TRP A 617 3.24 -11.04 3.92
CA TRP A 617 3.48 -10.44 5.23
C TRP A 617 3.00 -11.34 6.37
N SER A 618 1.76 -11.81 6.30
CA SER A 618 1.17 -12.67 7.33
C SER A 618 1.94 -13.97 7.49
N GLN A 619 2.35 -14.61 6.39
CA GLN A 619 3.15 -15.84 6.43
C GLN A 619 4.49 -15.61 7.15
N SER A 620 5.20 -14.53 6.83
CA SER A 620 6.47 -14.19 7.48
C SER A 620 6.27 -13.88 8.96
N PHE A 621 5.23 -13.12 9.30
CA PHE A 621 4.88 -12.80 10.69
C PHE A 621 4.59 -14.05 11.53
N TYR A 622 3.77 -14.95 10.98
CA TYR A 622 3.46 -16.21 11.68
C TYR A 622 4.68 -17.12 11.81
N THR A 623 5.54 -17.15 10.80
CA THR A 623 6.80 -17.90 10.86
C THR A 623 7.72 -17.35 11.96
N ALA A 624 7.82 -16.03 12.07
CA ALA A 624 8.64 -15.38 13.10
C ALA A 624 8.07 -15.61 14.51
N LEU A 625 6.75 -15.44 14.71
CA LEU A 625 6.09 -15.75 15.98
C LEU A 625 6.28 -17.21 16.39
N ASN A 626 6.17 -18.15 15.43
CA ASN A 626 6.42 -19.55 15.68
C ASN A 626 7.87 -19.81 16.15
N GLY A 627 8.84 -19.07 15.60
CA GLY A 627 10.23 -19.09 16.03
C GLY A 627 10.42 -18.69 17.50
N TYR A 628 9.60 -17.78 18.00
CA TYR A 628 9.55 -17.37 19.41
C TYR A 628 8.66 -18.27 20.27
N GLY A 629 7.97 -19.25 19.70
CA GLY A 629 7.02 -20.09 20.42
C GLY A 629 5.68 -19.41 20.72
N ILE A 630 5.38 -18.28 20.10
CA ILE A 630 4.15 -17.51 20.30
C ILE A 630 3.05 -18.03 19.37
N ILE A 631 1.91 -18.43 19.95
CA ILE A 631 0.73 -18.83 19.21
C ILE A 631 0.05 -17.58 18.65
N VAL A 632 -0.49 -17.67 17.43
CA VAL A 632 -1.21 -16.56 16.79
C VAL A 632 -2.63 -16.96 16.42
N THR A 633 -3.55 -16.01 16.58
CA THR A 633 -4.92 -16.06 16.07
C THR A 633 -5.09 -15.02 14.98
N ALA A 634 -5.58 -15.42 13.80
CA ALA A 634 -5.95 -14.51 12.73
C ALA A 634 -7.43 -14.16 12.80
N SER A 635 -7.73 -12.87 12.91
CA SER A 635 -9.09 -12.35 13.15
C SER A 635 -9.63 -11.66 11.90
N PHE A 636 -10.87 -12.00 11.53
CA PHE A 636 -11.63 -11.29 10.52
C PHE A 636 -13.00 -10.88 11.10
N SER A 637 -13.36 -9.62 10.92
CA SER A 637 -14.73 -9.16 11.13
C SER A 637 -15.56 -9.37 9.86
N THR A 638 -16.88 -9.18 9.93
CA THR A 638 -17.72 -9.12 8.72
C THR A 638 -17.73 -7.76 8.04
N GLU A 639 -16.85 -6.88 8.45
CA GLU A 639 -16.55 -5.63 7.75
C GLU A 639 -15.74 -5.90 6.49
N LEU A 640 -16.19 -5.33 5.38
CA LEU A 640 -15.53 -5.49 4.09
C LEU A 640 -15.17 -4.12 3.53
N GLY A 641 -13.89 -3.79 3.60
CA GLY A 641 -13.35 -2.60 2.96
C GLY A 641 -13.63 -2.65 1.46
N ASN A 642 -14.05 -1.55 0.86
CA ASN A 642 -14.39 -1.45 -0.54
C ASN A 642 -15.48 -2.45 -1.00
N GLY A 643 -16.37 -2.88 -0.10
CA GLY A 643 -17.47 -3.79 -0.44
C GLY A 643 -18.49 -3.13 -1.38
N ASP A 644 -19.01 -3.90 -2.35
CA ASP A 644 -20.06 -3.41 -3.26
C ASP A 644 -21.37 -3.20 -2.50
N THR A 645 -21.73 -1.94 -2.30
CA THR A 645 -22.95 -1.52 -1.59
C THR A 645 -24.23 -1.65 -2.40
N SER A 646 -24.15 -2.06 -3.67
CA SER A 646 -25.31 -2.17 -4.55
C SER A 646 -26.31 -3.23 -4.07
N VAL A 647 -27.57 -3.03 -4.40
CA VAL A 647 -28.61 -4.04 -4.14
C VAL A 647 -28.35 -5.32 -4.93
N THR A 648 -27.74 -5.19 -6.11
CA THR A 648 -27.45 -6.33 -7.00
C THR A 648 -26.40 -7.25 -6.43
N ALA A 649 -25.38 -6.71 -5.77
CA ALA A 649 -24.36 -7.52 -5.10
C ALA A 649 -24.95 -8.36 -3.95
N GLY A 650 -25.97 -7.86 -3.27
CA GLY A 650 -26.75 -8.60 -2.28
C GLY A 650 -25.99 -8.96 -1.00
N ILE A 651 -24.83 -8.34 -0.75
CA ILE A 651 -23.94 -8.69 0.37
C ILE A 651 -24.05 -7.74 1.58
N ALA A 652 -24.70 -6.59 1.41
CA ALA A 652 -24.79 -5.57 2.47
C ALA A 652 -25.86 -5.92 3.52
N GLN A 653 -25.57 -5.71 4.79
CA GLN A 653 -26.59 -5.47 5.80
C GLN A 653 -27.33 -4.18 5.44
N ARG A 654 -28.66 -4.14 5.61
CA ARG A 654 -29.46 -2.99 5.20
C ARG A 654 -30.47 -2.60 6.27
N TYR A 655 -30.66 -1.29 6.38
CA TYR A 655 -31.69 -0.69 7.21
C TYR A 655 -33.09 -0.84 6.58
N PRO A 656 -34.18 -0.60 7.34
CA PRO A 656 -35.54 -0.69 6.80
C PRO A 656 -35.82 0.22 5.60
N ASN A 657 -35.11 1.32 5.45
CA ASN A 657 -35.21 2.23 4.30
C ASN A 657 -34.43 1.76 3.07
N GLY A 658 -33.71 0.61 3.17
CA GLY A 658 -32.92 0.03 2.10
C GLY A 658 -31.48 0.52 1.99
N SER A 659 -31.03 1.51 2.80
CA SER A 659 -29.64 1.96 2.82
C SER A 659 -28.71 0.89 3.39
N PRO A 660 -27.47 0.75 2.85
CA PRO A 660 -26.49 -0.19 3.38
C PRO A 660 -25.98 0.26 4.77
N CYS A 661 -25.57 -0.71 5.58
CA CYS A 661 -24.89 -0.45 6.83
C CYS A 661 -23.40 -0.27 6.57
N LEU A 662 -22.90 0.95 6.81
CA LEU A 662 -21.49 1.32 6.73
C LEU A 662 -20.99 1.65 8.14
N VAL A 663 -19.76 1.33 8.40
CA VAL A 663 -19.05 1.76 9.62
C VAL A 663 -18.27 3.05 9.37
N ASN A 664 -17.70 3.65 10.42
CA ASN A 664 -16.97 4.93 10.32
C ASN A 664 -15.80 4.90 9.34
N THR A 665 -15.12 3.76 9.23
CA THR A 665 -14.22 3.48 8.11
C THR A 665 -15.09 3.16 6.89
N PRO A 666 -14.66 3.43 5.64
CA PRO A 666 -15.48 3.15 4.45
C PRO A 666 -15.61 1.64 4.19
N ALA A 667 -16.05 0.92 5.20
CA ALA A 667 -16.25 -0.51 5.18
C ALA A 667 -17.75 -0.84 5.24
N LEU A 668 -18.13 -1.83 4.44
CA LEU A 668 -19.47 -2.35 4.39
C LEU A 668 -19.65 -3.46 5.43
N GLN A 669 -20.72 -3.41 6.22
CA GLN A 669 -21.13 -4.59 6.99
C GLN A 669 -21.80 -5.60 6.07
N THR A 670 -21.18 -6.77 5.92
CA THR A 670 -21.76 -7.85 5.11
C THR A 670 -22.86 -8.58 5.87
N ASN A 671 -23.90 -8.99 5.14
CA ASN A 671 -24.98 -9.82 5.66
C ASN A 671 -24.60 -11.31 5.71
N PHE A 672 -25.51 -12.17 6.13
CA PHE A 672 -25.29 -13.61 6.23
C PHE A 672 -25.90 -14.40 5.06
N SER A 673 -25.99 -13.77 3.87
CA SER A 673 -26.48 -14.39 2.63
C SER A 673 -25.52 -15.47 2.12
N PRO A 674 -25.98 -16.38 1.24
CA PRO A 674 -25.12 -17.38 0.60
C PRO A 674 -23.95 -16.74 -0.19
N THR A 675 -24.14 -15.56 -0.76
CA THR A 675 -23.08 -14.82 -1.48
C THR A 675 -22.00 -14.36 -0.52
N SER A 676 -22.38 -13.71 0.58
CA SER A 676 -21.43 -13.32 1.64
C SER A 676 -20.76 -14.54 2.27
N LEU A 677 -21.52 -15.63 2.51
CA LEU A 677 -20.98 -16.86 3.06
C LEU A 677 -19.88 -17.46 2.16
N ALA A 678 -20.11 -17.52 0.85
CA ALA A 678 -19.12 -18.06 -0.09
C ALA A 678 -17.81 -17.24 -0.10
N PHE A 679 -17.93 -15.91 -0.05
CA PHE A 679 -16.77 -15.02 0.06
C PHE A 679 -15.98 -15.30 1.35
N TRP A 680 -16.63 -15.27 2.49
CA TRP A 680 -15.96 -15.45 3.77
C TRP A 680 -15.43 -16.86 3.97
N GLN A 681 -16.08 -17.89 3.44
CA GLN A 681 -15.54 -19.26 3.43
C GLN A 681 -14.17 -19.30 2.75
N GLN A 682 -14.02 -18.62 1.62
CA GLN A 682 -12.75 -18.59 0.91
C GLN A 682 -11.71 -17.73 1.64
N VAL A 683 -12.07 -16.57 2.18
CA VAL A 683 -11.15 -15.72 2.97
C VAL A 683 -10.56 -16.48 4.15
N TYR A 684 -11.42 -17.16 4.94
CA TYR A 684 -10.94 -17.95 6.08
C TYR A 684 -10.07 -19.14 5.65
N LEU A 685 -10.39 -19.77 4.52
CA LEU A 685 -9.56 -20.86 3.97
C LEU A 685 -8.21 -20.33 3.48
N ASP A 686 -8.19 -19.23 2.76
CA ASP A 686 -6.95 -18.60 2.28
C ASP A 686 -6.00 -18.29 3.43
N MET A 687 -6.51 -17.70 4.52
CA MET A 687 -5.71 -17.42 5.71
C MET A 687 -5.27 -18.69 6.43
N ALA A 688 -6.14 -19.69 6.55
CA ALA A 688 -5.77 -20.98 7.15
C ALA A 688 -4.62 -21.66 6.38
N ASN A 689 -4.61 -21.52 5.06
CA ASN A 689 -3.52 -22.02 4.21
C ASN A 689 -2.23 -21.23 4.43
N VAL A 690 -2.30 -19.89 4.57
CA VAL A 690 -1.15 -19.04 4.92
C VAL A 690 -0.55 -19.46 6.27
N MET A 691 -1.39 -19.68 7.28
CA MET A 691 -0.94 -20.17 8.61
C MET A 691 -0.26 -21.53 8.50
N ALA A 692 -0.86 -22.47 7.77
CA ALA A 692 -0.28 -23.80 7.56
C ALA A 692 1.07 -23.75 6.83
N LEU A 693 1.21 -22.87 5.83
CA LEU A 693 2.48 -22.65 5.12
C LEU A 693 3.56 -22.06 6.05
N ALA A 694 3.17 -21.22 7.00
CA ALA A 694 4.08 -20.70 8.04
C ALA A 694 4.45 -21.74 9.12
N GLY A 695 3.93 -22.94 9.05
CA GLY A 695 4.20 -24.01 10.02
C GLY A 695 3.44 -23.89 11.34
N VAL A 696 2.44 -23.03 11.42
CA VAL A 696 1.58 -22.87 12.60
C VAL A 696 0.24 -23.56 12.41
N GLN A 697 -0.35 -24.00 13.52
CA GLN A 697 -1.72 -24.53 13.49
C GLN A 697 -2.70 -23.39 13.15
N PRO A 698 -3.55 -23.55 12.12
CA PRO A 698 -4.56 -22.54 11.84
C PRO A 698 -5.47 -22.30 13.05
N TYR A 699 -5.48 -21.07 13.54
CA TYR A 699 -6.35 -20.60 14.61
C TYR A 699 -7.02 -19.30 14.14
N LEU A 700 -8.31 -19.37 13.86
CA LEU A 700 -9.08 -18.33 13.21
C LEU A 700 -10.10 -17.75 14.18
N GLN A 701 -10.26 -16.44 14.13
CA GLN A 701 -11.24 -15.74 14.98
C GLN A 701 -12.34 -15.13 14.11
N PHE A 702 -13.58 -15.34 14.51
CA PHE A 702 -14.72 -14.58 14.09
C PHE A 702 -14.73 -13.28 14.92
N GLY A 703 -14.17 -12.21 14.35
CA GLY A 703 -14.14 -10.92 14.98
C GLY A 703 -15.41 -10.14 14.66
N GLU A 704 -16.19 -9.81 15.68
CA GLU A 704 -17.38 -8.97 15.57
C GLU A 704 -18.37 -9.38 14.46
N VAL A 705 -18.60 -10.67 14.33
CA VAL A 705 -19.60 -11.21 13.39
C VAL A 705 -20.99 -11.02 14.01
N GLN A 706 -21.62 -9.90 13.70
CA GLN A 706 -22.86 -9.49 14.37
C GLN A 706 -23.78 -8.64 13.47
N TRP A 707 -25.00 -8.38 13.93
CA TRP A 707 -25.89 -7.39 13.36
C TRP A 707 -25.47 -6.02 13.91
N TRP A 708 -24.79 -5.24 13.11
CA TRP A 708 -24.31 -3.92 13.47
C TRP A 708 -25.48 -2.94 13.59
N TYR A 709 -25.37 -2.01 14.53
CA TYR A 709 -26.34 -0.93 14.71
C TYR A 709 -25.68 0.45 14.79
N PHE A 710 -24.36 0.49 14.69
CA PHE A 710 -23.66 1.75 14.56
C PHE A 710 -23.98 2.38 13.21
N CYS A 711 -24.65 3.50 13.24
CA CYS A 711 -24.95 4.25 12.04
C CYS A 711 -24.46 5.68 12.22
N PRO A 712 -23.65 6.19 11.32
CA PRO A 712 -23.36 7.62 11.31
C PRO A 712 -24.61 8.42 10.95
N PRO A 713 -24.84 9.61 11.55
CA PRO A 713 -24.08 10.09 12.70
C PRO A 713 -24.68 9.61 14.02
N MET A 714 -23.93 8.91 14.84
CA MET A 714 -24.23 8.91 16.26
C MET A 714 -24.02 10.35 16.75
N ASP A 715 -24.90 10.88 17.55
CA ASP A 715 -24.64 12.13 18.25
C ASP A 715 -23.91 11.80 19.57
N PRO A 716 -22.57 11.91 19.61
CA PRO A 716 -21.81 11.59 20.81
C PRO A 716 -22.09 12.55 21.96
N ALA A 717 -22.66 13.73 21.66
CA ALA A 717 -22.98 14.75 22.67
C ALA A 717 -24.27 14.48 23.46
N ALA A 718 -25.13 13.58 22.95
CA ALA A 718 -26.46 13.39 23.59
C ALA A 718 -26.46 12.38 24.73
N GLY A 719 -25.46 11.47 24.81
CA GLY A 719 -25.41 10.41 25.84
C GLY A 719 -26.63 9.47 25.84
N ASN A 720 -27.56 9.68 24.91
CA ASN A 720 -28.76 8.90 24.71
C ASN A 720 -28.81 8.40 23.27
N TRP A 721 -29.18 7.16 23.08
CA TRP A 721 -29.46 6.60 21.80
C TRP A 721 -30.61 7.35 21.14
N THR A 722 -30.31 8.27 20.22
CA THR A 722 -31.33 8.84 19.34
C THR A 722 -31.85 7.74 18.40
N PRO A 723 -33.11 7.81 17.95
CA PRO A 723 -33.66 6.86 17.00
C PRO A 723 -32.71 6.71 15.81
N ILE A 724 -32.42 5.48 15.40
CA ILE A 724 -31.50 5.22 14.27
C ILE A 724 -32.07 5.91 13.03
N PRO A 725 -31.34 6.82 12.35
CA PRO A 725 -31.90 7.70 11.33
C PRO A 725 -32.55 6.97 10.15
N ASN A 726 -32.17 5.71 9.90
CA ASN A 726 -32.63 4.90 8.76
C ASN A 726 -33.86 4.03 9.08
N GLY A 727 -34.57 4.32 10.14
CA GLY A 727 -35.86 3.71 10.48
C GLY A 727 -35.76 2.38 11.21
N GLY A 728 -34.58 1.98 11.70
CA GLY A 728 -34.41 0.78 12.50
C GLY A 728 -33.07 0.08 12.36
N MET A 729 -33.01 -1.15 12.83
CA MET A 729 -31.79 -1.99 12.83
C MET A 729 -31.41 -2.47 11.44
N PRO A 730 -30.13 -2.88 11.17
CA PRO A 730 -29.62 -3.13 9.80
C PRO A 730 -29.79 -4.56 9.29
N PHE A 731 -30.81 -5.29 9.68
CA PHE A 731 -31.03 -6.69 9.24
C PHE A 731 -32.22 -6.85 8.29
N TYR A 732 -32.50 -5.81 7.46
CA TYR A 732 -33.62 -5.82 6.50
C TYR A 732 -33.15 -5.95 5.06
N ASP A 733 -32.01 -6.59 4.83
CA ASP A 733 -31.59 -6.98 3.48
C ASP A 733 -32.55 -8.03 2.89
N ALA A 734 -32.53 -8.15 1.55
CA ALA A 734 -33.48 -8.99 0.83
C ALA A 734 -33.40 -10.48 1.21
N TYR A 735 -32.20 -11.00 1.48
CA TYR A 735 -32.02 -12.39 1.88
C TYR A 735 -32.62 -12.63 3.26
N THR A 736 -32.27 -11.80 4.24
CA THR A 736 -32.72 -11.96 5.63
C THR A 736 -34.26 -11.87 5.72
N THR A 737 -34.86 -10.84 5.09
CA THR A 737 -36.32 -10.65 5.15
C THR A 737 -37.10 -11.74 4.39
N SER A 738 -36.62 -12.15 3.20
CA SER A 738 -37.31 -13.22 2.44
C SER A 738 -37.18 -14.60 3.10
N THR A 739 -36.02 -14.89 3.71
CA THR A 739 -35.80 -16.14 4.43
C THR A 739 -36.70 -16.22 5.67
N PHE A 740 -36.80 -15.11 6.43
CA PHE A 740 -37.72 -15.03 7.55
C PHE A 740 -39.18 -15.25 7.12
N GLN A 741 -39.61 -14.54 6.06
CA GLN A 741 -40.96 -14.69 5.55
C GLN A 741 -41.24 -16.10 5.04
N SER A 742 -40.28 -16.73 4.38
CA SER A 742 -40.42 -18.13 3.92
C SER A 742 -40.56 -19.11 5.11
N GLN A 743 -39.81 -18.87 6.18
CA GLN A 743 -39.80 -19.75 7.34
C GLN A 743 -41.05 -19.59 8.24
N TYR A 744 -41.56 -18.37 8.39
CA TYR A 744 -42.62 -18.04 9.37
C TYR A 744 -43.95 -17.59 8.74
N GLY A 745 -44.01 -17.43 7.40
CA GLY A 745 -45.21 -17.07 6.66
C GLY A 745 -45.70 -15.65 6.87
N ARG A 746 -44.87 -14.78 7.45
CA ARG A 746 -45.17 -13.36 7.69
C ARG A 746 -43.92 -12.50 7.53
N PRO A 747 -44.07 -11.18 7.29
CA PRO A 747 -42.94 -10.27 7.30
C PRO A 747 -42.31 -10.16 8.70
N MET A 748 -41.01 -9.91 8.73
CA MET A 748 -40.24 -9.65 9.97
C MET A 748 -40.69 -8.32 10.59
N ARG A 749 -40.73 -8.28 11.92
CA ARG A 749 -41.00 -7.04 12.66
C ARG A 749 -39.93 -6.01 12.40
N VAL A 750 -40.31 -4.74 12.22
CA VAL A 750 -39.35 -3.64 12.19
C VAL A 750 -39.02 -3.20 13.60
N PHE A 751 -37.76 -3.39 13.99
CA PHE A 751 -37.18 -2.88 15.23
C PHE A 751 -36.54 -1.51 14.95
N THR A 752 -36.85 -0.53 15.77
CA THR A 752 -36.49 0.87 15.54
C THR A 752 -35.19 1.29 16.20
N ASP A 753 -34.78 0.54 17.25
CA ASP A 753 -33.54 0.80 17.98
C ASP A 753 -33.13 -0.40 18.86
N PRO A 754 -31.86 -0.42 19.38
CA PRO A 754 -31.37 -1.52 20.21
C PRO A 754 -32.13 -1.74 21.53
N SER A 755 -32.84 -0.73 22.04
CA SER A 755 -33.59 -0.83 23.29
C SER A 755 -34.94 -1.51 23.16
N ASN A 756 -35.36 -1.87 21.92
CA ASN A 756 -36.63 -2.55 21.72
C ASN A 756 -36.65 -3.88 22.47
N ASP A 757 -37.75 -4.14 23.19
CA ASP A 757 -37.96 -5.40 23.89
C ASP A 757 -38.16 -6.55 22.88
N PRO A 758 -37.27 -7.56 22.81
CA PRO A 758 -37.39 -8.73 21.90
C PRO A 758 -38.38 -9.78 22.43
N THR A 759 -38.77 -9.73 23.69
CA THR A 759 -39.60 -10.76 24.34
C THR A 759 -40.91 -11.06 23.63
N PRO A 760 -41.65 -10.07 23.09
CA PRO A 760 -42.88 -10.32 22.34
C PRO A 760 -42.67 -10.96 20.96
N TYR A 761 -41.41 -11.06 20.50
CA TYR A 761 -41.03 -11.46 19.15
C TYR A 761 -40.11 -12.71 19.14
N PRO A 762 -40.56 -13.87 19.67
CA PRO A 762 -39.70 -15.06 19.85
C PRO A 762 -39.18 -15.64 18.52
N GLN A 763 -39.89 -15.39 17.38
CA GLN A 763 -39.44 -15.89 16.07
C GLN A 763 -38.22 -15.07 15.57
N GLU A 764 -38.24 -13.76 15.67
CA GLU A 764 -37.12 -12.90 15.32
C GLU A 764 -35.94 -13.13 16.28
N SER A 765 -36.22 -13.27 17.60
CA SER A 765 -35.23 -13.53 18.65
C SER A 765 -34.48 -14.87 18.46
N ALA A 766 -35.10 -15.85 17.82
CA ALA A 766 -34.45 -17.11 17.48
C ALA A 766 -33.79 -17.07 16.09
N PHE A 767 -34.40 -16.39 15.13
CA PHE A 767 -33.98 -16.38 13.73
C PHE A 767 -32.68 -15.59 13.52
N LEU A 768 -32.62 -14.36 14.06
CA LEU A 768 -31.49 -13.46 13.82
C LEU A 768 -30.15 -14.01 14.34
N PRO A 769 -30.01 -14.46 15.61
CA PRO A 769 -28.79 -15.10 16.07
C PRO A 769 -28.58 -16.46 15.41
N GLY A 770 -29.66 -17.13 14.99
CA GLY A 770 -29.60 -18.38 14.23
C GLY A 770 -28.88 -18.25 12.89
N LEU A 771 -29.05 -17.14 12.18
CA LEU A 771 -28.30 -16.85 10.94
C LEU A 771 -26.80 -16.70 11.19
N ILE A 772 -26.39 -15.95 12.22
CA ILE A 772 -24.99 -15.82 12.62
C ILE A 772 -24.39 -17.19 12.95
N GLY A 773 -25.13 -17.99 13.75
CA GLY A 773 -24.68 -19.31 14.14
C GLY A 773 -24.51 -20.28 12.97
N GLN A 774 -25.42 -20.23 11.98
CA GLN A 774 -25.33 -21.03 10.75
C GLN A 774 -24.17 -20.58 9.88
N PHE A 775 -23.97 -19.27 9.74
CA PHE A 775 -22.88 -18.67 8.98
C PHE A 775 -21.52 -19.11 9.52
N THR A 776 -21.26 -18.93 10.82
CA THR A 776 -20.00 -19.31 11.46
C THR A 776 -19.76 -20.83 11.41
N ALA A 777 -20.82 -21.64 11.63
CA ALA A 777 -20.72 -23.09 11.51
C ALA A 777 -20.37 -23.56 10.08
N ALA A 778 -20.94 -22.91 9.06
CA ALA A 778 -20.68 -23.23 7.66
C ALA A 778 -19.24 -22.88 7.26
N ILE A 779 -18.69 -21.75 7.73
CA ILE A 779 -17.28 -21.38 7.52
C ILE A 779 -16.37 -22.42 8.18
N MET A 780 -16.59 -22.75 9.45
CA MET A 780 -15.80 -23.75 10.16
C MET A 780 -15.79 -25.10 9.44
N ALA A 781 -16.95 -25.55 8.98
CA ALA A 781 -17.08 -26.80 8.25
C ALA A 781 -16.32 -26.77 6.91
N PHE A 782 -16.39 -25.65 6.19
CA PHE A 782 -15.70 -25.47 4.91
C PHE A 782 -14.17 -25.50 5.09
N VAL A 783 -13.63 -24.71 6.00
CA VAL A 783 -12.19 -24.65 6.26
C VAL A 783 -11.64 -26.01 6.70
N ARG A 784 -12.37 -26.74 7.58
CA ARG A 784 -11.95 -28.04 8.07
C ARG A 784 -11.95 -29.15 7.02
N GLN A 785 -12.54 -28.95 5.85
CA GLN A 785 -12.39 -29.89 4.73
C GLN A 785 -10.94 -29.94 4.22
N THR A 786 -10.22 -28.84 4.28
CA THR A 786 -8.82 -28.74 3.85
C THR A 786 -7.87 -28.70 5.04
N GLN A 787 -8.17 -27.91 6.04
CA GLN A 787 -7.37 -27.71 7.26
C GLN A 787 -8.10 -28.38 8.45
N SER A 788 -8.05 -29.71 8.52
CA SER A 788 -8.86 -30.49 9.48
C SER A 788 -8.57 -30.21 10.96
N ASN A 789 -7.39 -29.68 11.26
CA ASN A 789 -6.94 -29.30 12.60
C ASN A 789 -7.22 -27.82 12.95
N ALA A 790 -7.93 -27.07 12.08
CA ALA A 790 -8.21 -25.66 12.32
C ALA A 790 -9.03 -25.45 13.60
N LEU A 791 -8.53 -24.53 14.44
CA LEU A 791 -9.19 -24.04 15.64
C LEU A 791 -9.96 -22.75 15.33
N PHE A 792 -11.04 -22.53 16.09
CA PHE A 792 -11.90 -21.38 15.92
C PHE A 792 -12.27 -20.76 17.26
N GLU A 793 -12.27 -19.44 17.31
CA GLU A 793 -12.82 -18.65 18.40
C GLU A 793 -13.74 -17.55 17.89
N VAL A 794 -14.52 -16.97 18.76
CA VAL A 794 -15.29 -15.76 18.48
C VAL A 794 -14.77 -14.61 19.33
N LEU A 795 -14.84 -13.40 18.82
CA LEU A 795 -14.73 -12.16 19.57
C LEU A 795 -16.14 -11.57 19.71
N TYR A 796 -16.55 -11.30 20.93
CA TYR A 796 -17.88 -10.76 21.24
C TYR A 796 -17.73 -9.52 22.14
N PRO A 797 -18.21 -8.35 21.73
CA PRO A 797 -18.16 -7.12 22.52
C PRO A 797 -19.40 -6.94 23.39
N PRO A 798 -19.41 -7.32 24.68
CA PRO A 798 -20.56 -7.12 25.55
C PRO A 798 -20.90 -5.67 25.79
N ASP A 799 -19.93 -4.77 25.72
CA ASP A 799 -20.10 -3.33 25.93
C ASP A 799 -20.90 -2.64 24.81
N THR A 800 -20.89 -3.18 23.61
CA THR A 800 -21.73 -2.74 22.49
C THR A 800 -23.04 -3.55 22.39
N ASN A 801 -23.07 -4.77 22.90
CA ASN A 801 -24.24 -5.65 22.89
C ASN A 801 -24.97 -5.69 24.25
N ASN A 802 -25.09 -4.51 24.91
CA ASN A 802 -25.67 -4.37 26.24
C ASN A 802 -27.13 -3.87 26.25
N ALA A 803 -27.73 -3.73 25.09
CA ALA A 803 -29.14 -3.34 24.98
C ALA A 803 -30.04 -4.58 24.82
N PRO A 804 -31.34 -4.52 25.24
CA PRO A 804 -32.23 -5.68 25.27
C PRO A 804 -32.32 -6.47 23.96
N LEU A 805 -32.33 -5.77 22.83
CA LEU A 805 -32.40 -6.43 21.51
C LEU A 805 -31.05 -7.02 21.11
N THR A 806 -29.96 -6.25 21.19
CA THR A 806 -28.62 -6.63 20.70
C THR A 806 -28.03 -7.78 21.52
N GLU A 807 -28.28 -7.83 22.81
CA GLU A 807 -27.88 -8.94 23.68
C GLU A 807 -28.48 -10.27 23.20
N VAL A 808 -29.71 -10.26 22.66
CA VAL A 808 -30.39 -11.44 22.18
C VAL A 808 -29.99 -11.82 20.75
N ILE A 809 -29.95 -10.84 19.84
CA ILE A 809 -29.77 -11.13 18.40
C ILE A 809 -28.32 -11.38 17.99
N ASN A 810 -27.35 -10.97 18.79
CA ASN A 810 -25.91 -11.09 18.48
C ASN A 810 -25.19 -12.21 19.25
N LEU A 811 -25.91 -12.99 20.08
CA LEU A 811 -25.32 -14.12 20.80
C LEU A 811 -25.95 -15.46 20.36
N PRO A 812 -25.42 -16.12 19.33
CA PRO A 812 -25.93 -17.42 18.87
C PRO A 812 -25.84 -18.50 19.92
N ALA A 813 -26.89 -19.27 20.10
CA ALA A 813 -26.91 -20.43 20.99
C ALA A 813 -25.93 -21.56 20.58
N THR A 814 -25.40 -21.50 19.38
CA THR A 814 -24.37 -22.44 18.86
C THR A 814 -22.95 -22.06 19.29
N TRP A 815 -22.72 -20.87 19.85
CA TRP A 815 -21.41 -20.44 20.35
C TRP A 815 -21.16 -21.02 21.75
N ILE A 816 -20.90 -22.30 21.78
CA ILE A 816 -20.69 -23.09 22.99
C ILE A 816 -19.39 -23.88 22.90
N PRO A 817 -18.85 -24.40 24.02
CA PRO A 817 -17.59 -25.17 24.06
C PRO A 817 -17.56 -26.44 23.18
N ALA A 818 -18.72 -26.96 22.79
CA ALA A 818 -18.80 -28.10 21.89
C ALA A 818 -18.47 -27.73 20.43
N ASN A 819 -18.64 -26.50 20.05
CA ASN A 819 -18.48 -25.99 18.66
C ASN A 819 -17.26 -25.10 18.47
N LEU A 820 -16.88 -24.33 19.50
CA LEU A 820 -15.78 -23.37 19.47
C LEU A 820 -14.66 -23.77 20.43
N ASN A 821 -13.43 -23.46 20.05
CA ASN A 821 -12.25 -23.73 20.85
C ASN A 821 -12.04 -22.68 21.95
N CYS A 822 -12.47 -21.44 21.70
CA CYS A 822 -12.36 -20.35 22.66
C CYS A 822 -13.50 -19.33 22.45
N PHE A 823 -13.91 -18.68 23.53
CA PHE A 823 -14.77 -17.51 23.50
C PHE A 823 -13.98 -16.33 24.07
N LYS A 824 -13.81 -15.29 23.26
CA LYS A 824 -13.13 -14.06 23.62
C LYS A 824 -14.17 -12.96 23.78
N THR A 825 -14.09 -12.20 24.84
CA THR A 825 -14.85 -10.95 24.99
C THR A 825 -13.94 -9.76 24.67
N GLU A 826 -14.56 -8.66 24.35
CA GLU A 826 -13.90 -7.38 24.07
C GLU A 826 -14.56 -6.28 24.90
N ASN A 827 -13.79 -5.29 25.31
CA ASN A 827 -14.33 -4.14 25.99
C ASN A 827 -13.48 -2.88 25.78
N PHE A 828 -14.13 -1.83 25.32
CA PHE A 828 -13.60 -0.47 25.27
C PHE A 828 -14.43 0.48 26.14
N THR A 829 -15.74 0.41 25.98
CA THR A 829 -16.69 1.40 26.53
C THR A 829 -16.79 1.38 28.06
N TYR A 830 -16.83 0.20 28.66
CA TYR A 830 -16.98 0.13 30.12
C TYR A 830 -15.76 0.69 30.84
N THR A 831 -14.58 0.32 30.36
CA THR A 831 -13.32 0.83 30.93
C THR A 831 -13.11 2.29 30.54
N GLY A 832 -13.48 2.71 29.34
CA GLY A 832 -13.57 4.11 28.95
C GLY A 832 -14.40 4.95 29.90
N ASN A 833 -15.54 4.41 30.33
CA ASN A 833 -16.42 5.01 31.33
C ASN A 833 -15.98 4.77 32.79
N ARG A 834 -14.82 4.13 32.99
CA ARG A 834 -14.28 3.80 34.33
C ARG A 834 -15.14 2.82 35.14
N ASP A 835 -16.00 2.02 34.50
CA ASP A 835 -16.86 1.03 35.13
C ASP A 835 -16.21 -0.37 35.11
N LEU A 836 -15.30 -0.60 36.03
CA LEU A 836 -14.61 -1.88 36.19
C LEU A 836 -15.53 -3.04 36.61
N ASN A 837 -16.74 -2.74 37.15
CA ASN A 837 -17.69 -3.81 37.48
C ASN A 837 -18.33 -4.38 36.18
N LEU A 838 -18.69 -3.53 35.26
CA LEU A 838 -19.16 -3.98 33.95
C LEU A 838 -18.04 -4.65 33.13
N ALA A 839 -16.80 -4.11 33.17
CA ALA A 839 -15.63 -4.76 32.59
C ALA A 839 -15.43 -6.19 33.15
N GLN A 840 -15.55 -6.37 34.48
CA GLN A 840 -15.51 -7.69 35.11
C GLN A 840 -16.65 -8.61 34.60
N THR A 841 -17.84 -8.06 34.37
CA THR A 841 -18.98 -8.82 33.85
C THR A 841 -18.68 -9.32 32.41
N SER A 842 -17.99 -8.52 31.59
CA SER A 842 -17.50 -8.94 30.27
C SER A 842 -16.49 -10.07 30.38
N ILE A 843 -15.50 -9.96 31.26
CA ILE A 843 -14.47 -10.97 31.51
C ILE A 843 -15.10 -12.30 31.94
N ASP A 844 -16.16 -12.26 32.74
CA ASP A 844 -16.85 -13.45 33.29
C ASP A 844 -17.76 -14.14 32.27
N LEU A 845 -18.16 -13.48 31.18
CA LEU A 845 -19.15 -13.97 30.23
C LEU A 845 -18.79 -15.33 29.64
N PRO A 846 -17.56 -15.59 29.14
CA PRO A 846 -17.22 -16.89 28.58
C PRO A 846 -17.43 -18.06 29.57
N THR A 847 -17.08 -17.88 30.84
CA THR A 847 -17.27 -18.88 31.86
C THR A 847 -18.76 -19.10 32.18
N LYS A 848 -19.59 -18.05 32.14
CA LYS A 848 -21.05 -18.17 32.26
C LYS A 848 -21.67 -18.94 31.09
N LEU A 849 -21.07 -18.88 29.89
CA LEU A 849 -21.46 -19.65 28.71
C LEU A 849 -20.91 -21.11 28.74
N GLY A 850 -20.17 -21.50 29.81
CA GLY A 850 -19.66 -22.85 30.01
C GLY A 850 -18.25 -23.11 29.46
N PHE A 851 -17.54 -22.10 28.97
CA PHE A 851 -16.15 -22.24 28.57
C PHE A 851 -15.25 -22.39 29.81
N LYS A 852 -14.23 -23.22 29.70
CA LYS A 852 -13.18 -23.33 30.73
C LYS A 852 -12.30 -22.07 30.68
N GLN A 853 -11.67 -21.72 31.80
CA GLN A 853 -10.76 -20.58 31.87
C GLN A 853 -9.69 -20.57 30.76
N GLY A 854 -9.01 -21.69 30.50
CA GLY A 854 -8.04 -21.82 29.42
C GLY A 854 -8.61 -21.70 28.00
N ASN A 855 -9.96 -21.79 27.84
CA ASN A 855 -10.68 -21.60 26.58
C ASN A 855 -11.53 -20.31 26.60
N SER A 856 -11.22 -19.43 27.51
CA SER A 856 -11.79 -18.09 27.64
C SER A 856 -10.70 -17.07 27.42
N ALA A 857 -11.00 -16.00 26.72
CA ALA A 857 -10.06 -14.92 26.45
C ALA A 857 -10.74 -13.55 26.59
N HIS A 858 -9.94 -12.52 26.73
CA HIS A 858 -10.43 -11.16 26.84
C HIS A 858 -9.51 -10.19 26.10
N LEU A 859 -10.10 -9.28 25.33
CA LEU A 859 -9.41 -8.18 24.69
C LEU A 859 -9.70 -6.89 25.46
N VAL A 860 -8.66 -6.21 25.84
CA VAL A 860 -8.69 -4.91 26.52
C VAL A 860 -8.36 -3.83 25.50
N GLY A 861 -9.31 -2.97 25.22
CA GLY A 861 -9.12 -1.83 24.34
C GLY A 861 -8.56 -0.62 25.10
N ILE A 862 -7.51 -0.02 24.59
CA ILE A 862 -7.03 1.28 25.04
C ILE A 862 -7.83 2.35 24.32
N SER A 863 -8.96 2.77 24.91
CA SER A 863 -9.77 3.84 24.32
C SER A 863 -9.20 5.23 24.62
N ASP A 864 -8.51 5.38 25.74
CA ASP A 864 -7.86 6.59 26.23
C ASP A 864 -6.80 6.16 27.26
N TYR A 865 -5.60 6.70 27.19
CA TYR A 865 -4.50 6.36 28.11
C TYR A 865 -4.79 6.76 29.56
N THR A 866 -5.77 7.63 29.82
CA THR A 866 -6.19 8.01 31.18
C THR A 866 -7.19 7.04 31.79
N THR A 867 -7.71 6.09 31.03
CA THR A 867 -8.68 5.08 31.50
C THR A 867 -7.99 3.94 32.25
N PRO A 868 -8.69 3.19 33.09
CA PRO A 868 -8.07 2.15 33.92
C PRO A 868 -7.88 0.80 33.19
N TRP A 869 -7.45 0.81 31.92
CA TRP A 869 -7.25 -0.40 31.11
C TRP A 869 -6.22 -1.37 31.73
N GLU A 870 -5.19 -0.87 32.43
CA GLU A 870 -4.25 -1.73 33.15
C GLU A 870 -4.93 -2.49 34.29
N LYS A 871 -5.92 -1.90 34.96
CA LYS A 871 -6.69 -2.59 35.99
C LYS A 871 -7.58 -3.66 35.39
N GLU A 872 -8.10 -3.44 34.21
CA GLU A 872 -8.86 -4.43 33.46
C GLU A 872 -7.97 -5.62 33.06
N ILE A 873 -6.74 -5.36 32.59
CA ILE A 873 -5.74 -6.44 32.35
C ILE A 873 -5.56 -7.26 33.62
N ALA A 874 -5.29 -6.61 34.76
CA ALA A 874 -5.08 -7.27 36.05
C ALA A 874 -6.32 -8.10 36.48
N LEU A 875 -7.55 -7.64 36.20
CA LEU A 875 -8.76 -8.41 36.45
C LEU A 875 -8.81 -9.67 35.58
N ALA A 876 -8.50 -9.55 34.29
CA ALA A 876 -8.50 -10.67 33.36
C ALA A 876 -7.42 -11.72 33.69
N GLU A 877 -6.19 -11.29 33.99
CA GLU A 877 -5.10 -12.15 34.47
C GLU A 877 -5.48 -12.87 35.77
N GLY A 878 -6.13 -12.15 36.71
CA GLY A 878 -6.62 -12.71 37.96
C GLY A 878 -7.62 -13.85 37.77
N GLN A 879 -8.34 -13.90 36.66
CA GLN A 879 -9.25 -14.97 36.26
C GLN A 879 -8.52 -16.16 35.59
N LYS A 880 -7.21 -16.04 35.30
CA LYS A 880 -6.41 -17.08 34.61
C LYS A 880 -7.01 -17.50 33.28
N LEU A 881 -7.36 -16.53 32.48
CA LEU A 881 -7.86 -16.74 31.13
C LEU A 881 -6.75 -17.34 30.24
N GLY A 882 -7.13 -18.04 29.19
CA GLY A 882 -6.19 -18.63 28.23
C GLY A 882 -5.46 -17.59 27.35
N SER A 883 -6.00 -16.37 27.28
CA SER A 883 -5.34 -15.23 26.61
C SER A 883 -5.97 -13.92 27.07
N VAL A 884 -5.13 -12.95 27.36
CA VAL A 884 -5.48 -11.54 27.60
C VAL A 884 -4.79 -10.72 26.51
N VAL A 885 -5.57 -10.05 25.69
CA VAL A 885 -5.06 -9.31 24.53
C VAL A 885 -5.17 -7.83 24.78
N LEU A 886 -4.06 -7.11 24.67
CA LEU A 886 -4.04 -5.65 24.69
C LEU A 886 -4.11 -5.13 23.26
N PHE A 887 -5.10 -4.30 22.96
CA PHE A 887 -5.26 -3.66 21.67
C PHE A 887 -4.77 -2.21 21.75
N ALA A 888 -3.64 -1.80 21.08
CA ALA A 888 -2.88 -2.60 20.15
C ALA A 888 -1.37 -2.30 20.26
N LEU A 889 -0.56 -2.97 19.43
CA LEU A 889 0.91 -2.86 19.45
C LEU A 889 1.38 -1.43 19.20
N ASP A 890 0.81 -0.73 18.23
CA ASP A 890 1.15 0.64 17.89
C ASP A 890 0.91 1.60 19.06
N GLN A 891 -0.23 1.48 19.74
CA GLN A 891 -0.53 2.25 20.95
C GLN A 891 0.44 1.93 22.08
N CYS A 892 0.75 0.65 22.29
CA CYS A 892 1.73 0.22 23.29
C CYS A 892 3.11 0.83 23.02
N CYS A 893 3.54 0.84 21.76
CA CYS A 893 4.80 1.48 21.37
C CYS A 893 4.77 3.00 21.53
N LEU A 894 3.66 3.64 21.14
CA LEU A 894 3.51 5.09 21.19
C LEU A 894 3.58 5.63 22.65
N ILE A 895 2.86 5.01 23.58
CA ILE A 895 2.88 5.39 24.98
C ILE A 895 4.16 4.98 25.72
N GLY A 896 4.98 4.09 25.13
CA GLY A 896 6.19 3.59 25.74
C GLY A 896 5.91 2.68 26.96
N TYR A 897 4.97 1.75 26.83
CA TYR A 897 4.64 0.81 27.90
C TYR A 897 5.90 0.15 28.46
N GLY A 898 6.03 0.14 29.80
CA GLY A 898 7.25 -0.31 30.48
C GLY A 898 8.45 0.63 30.41
N LEU A 899 8.37 1.75 29.67
CA LEU A 899 9.40 2.79 29.67
C LEU A 899 9.37 3.55 30.99
N PRO A 900 10.52 3.81 31.65
CA PRO A 900 10.58 4.61 32.85
C PRO A 900 10.42 6.11 32.55
N LEU A 901 9.27 6.50 32.04
CA LEU A 901 8.90 7.90 31.83
C LEU A 901 8.58 8.58 33.15
N VAL A 902 8.84 9.87 33.27
CA VAL A 902 8.39 10.65 34.40
C VAL A 902 6.90 10.86 34.26
N ALA A 903 6.12 10.42 35.26
CA ALA A 903 4.69 10.61 35.29
C ALA A 903 4.34 12.09 35.26
N ARG A 904 3.35 12.46 34.44
CA ARG A 904 2.78 13.81 34.45
C ARG A 904 1.94 14.03 35.70
N SER A 905 1.93 15.25 36.22
CA SER A 905 1.03 15.60 37.30
C SER A 905 -0.40 15.57 36.78
N GLY A 906 -1.23 14.68 37.33
CA GLY A 906 -2.61 14.48 36.93
C GLY A 906 -2.91 13.29 36.03
N HIS A 907 -1.89 12.70 35.41
CA HIS A 907 -2.00 11.43 34.68
C HIS A 907 -1.18 10.37 35.40
N SER A 908 -1.83 9.51 36.13
CA SER A 908 -1.13 8.43 36.89
C SER A 908 -0.96 7.23 35.99
N LEU A 909 -0.21 7.35 34.92
CA LEU A 909 -0.60 6.41 33.98
C LEU A 909 0.27 5.27 33.75
N PHE A 910 1.15 5.17 33.33
CA PHE A 910 1.85 4.16 32.63
C PHE A 910 3.14 3.80 33.29
N MET A 911 3.29 4.21 34.43
CA MET A 911 4.42 3.87 35.22
C MET A 911 4.07 2.61 35.97
N GLY A 912 3.87 1.55 35.18
CA GLY A 912 3.67 0.23 35.72
C GLY A 912 4.75 -0.03 36.76
N ALA A 913 4.33 -0.32 37.91
CA ALA A 913 5.21 -0.75 39.00
C ALA A 913 5.86 -2.09 38.69
#